data_8a896ea034a1e455d2dce16fa16a3428
#
_entry.id   8a896ea034a1e455d2dce16fa16a3428
#
_cell.length_a   1.000
_cell.length_b   1.000
_cell.length_c   1.000
_cell.angle_alpha   90.00
_cell.angle_beta   90.00
_cell.angle_gamma   90.00
#
_symmetry.space_group_name_H-M   'P 1'
#
loop_
_entity.id
_entity.type
_entity.pdbx_description
1 polymer ?
#
loop_
_entity_poly.entity_id
_entity_poly.type
_entity_poly.pdbx_seq_one_letter_code
_entity_poly.pdbx_strand_id
1 'polypeptide(L)'
;MPAVKSCRLRPLARAAHPLFAMSLLLCSPAWADEPVRRTYQVAPASLGAALTRFADQAGVSLSLDPALVQGRQSAGLSGAYSVDEGFAQLLRGSGLQWLPVGEGAFTLVPAPQAGSALEIAPTSIVGGLVAPGQSQPYAGGQVARQGAQGLLGSRDFMETPFSITSYTSEVVKNQQARTLGELIASDPSVRATNPAGGRFEQFTIRGFSLFNSDVAYNGLYGILPTYSIDMEMAERVDIIKGPNQLLNGISPRGSVGGGINVQPKRAGDKPITMFTGSYASDSQVGGAVDIGRRFGEGDQFGVRFNGVKQAGDTAWDHQSVDRQMAVLGLDFRGERLRLSADLGHTERDTDAPQERVLIGANAKVPDADDVRHNYAQAWSKARTNDTFGALNAEYDISDSLLAYGAVGARKSNHDFLRHNVSVINDAGNFSVQPRDFTRDESVRTAMAGLRKWLQTGPVSHELNLAASYYYMDFTNGGARYAAAPSNLYHPVATPTPGTPTRFDSKVYTENRFSGVALADTLGFFDDRLLLTLGARWQRVQVDDWSDGVKGDTAYDEEKVSPSGGVLLKVTEQLSLYANYMEGLSQGKIAPSTSVNEDQIFPPFTSRQVEVGAKYDFGQVAFTASAFRIRQPAYETNPASRVFGPNGKRDNRGIELSVFGEPVQGVRVLGGVMYIDSELTDTVDGAYDGNRAPATPEYNVNLGGEWDVPGVKGLTLTARGIHSSSQYLDQNNSKKIDGWERYDLGARYAFKVDETEVTLRASVENVLDDRYWSSTGAPDDSEPGLTLSTPRTYLLSATVGF
;
A
#
# COMPACT_ATOMS: atom_id res chain seq x y z
N MET A 1 -3.32 50.98 22.80
CA MET A 1 -4.49 50.65 21.97
C MET A 1 -3.94 50.14 20.65
N PRO A 2 -3.89 48.85 20.37
CA PRO A 2 -3.49 48.35 19.08
C PRO A 2 -4.68 48.14 18.17
N ALA A 3 -4.52 48.56 16.92
CA ALA A 3 -5.51 48.53 15.87
C ALA A 3 -5.81 47.13 15.36
N VAL A 4 -7.06 46.83 15.24
CA VAL A 4 -7.61 45.60 14.61
C VAL A 4 -7.38 45.67 13.11
N LYS A 5 -6.61 44.73 12.55
CA LYS A 5 -6.53 44.52 11.11
C LYS A 5 -7.68 43.67 10.62
N SER A 6 -8.56 44.28 9.84
CA SER A 6 -9.67 43.65 9.14
C SER A 6 -9.19 42.70 8.07
N CYS A 7 -9.68 41.46 8.11
CA CYS A 7 -9.51 40.46 7.07
C CYS A 7 -10.32 40.89 5.82
N ARG A 8 -9.67 41.24 4.72
CA ARG A 8 -10.30 41.47 3.41
C ARG A 8 -10.33 40.17 2.62
N LEU A 9 -11.50 39.62 2.43
CA LEU A 9 -11.81 38.64 1.40
C LEU A 9 -11.55 39.26 0.02
N ARG A 10 -10.66 38.68 -0.77
CA ARG A 10 -10.49 38.99 -2.18
C ARG A 10 -11.41 38.10 -3.01
N PRO A 11 -12.08 38.63 -4.02
CA PRO A 11 -13.00 37.84 -4.86
C PRO A 11 -12.21 37.00 -5.85
N LEU A 12 -12.53 35.70 -5.90
CA LEU A 12 -12.18 34.78 -6.96
C LEU A 12 -12.90 35.18 -8.26
N ALA A 13 -12.16 35.60 -9.25
CA ALA A 13 -12.66 35.76 -10.63
C ALA A 13 -11.60 35.30 -11.61
N ARG A 14 -11.99 34.31 -12.42
CA ARG A 14 -11.51 33.91 -13.74
C ARG A 14 -10.30 32.99 -13.84
N ALA A 15 -10.60 31.68 -13.92
CA ALA A 15 -10.15 30.79 -14.97
C ALA A 15 -11.15 29.63 -15.05
N ALA A 16 -12.16 29.78 -15.91
CA ALA A 16 -13.07 28.70 -16.28
C ALA A 16 -12.41 27.91 -17.42
N HIS A 17 -11.99 26.68 -17.12
CA HIS A 17 -11.79 25.65 -18.15
C HIS A 17 -12.84 24.58 -17.91
N PRO A 18 -13.38 23.92 -18.93
CA PRO A 18 -14.59 23.14 -18.81
C PRO A 18 -14.34 21.88 -17.97
N LEU A 19 -14.76 21.91 -16.73
CA LEU A 19 -15.06 20.72 -15.97
C LEU A 19 -16.19 19.98 -16.70
N PHE A 20 -15.90 18.77 -17.11
CA PHE A 20 -16.88 17.81 -17.57
C PHE A 20 -18.02 17.78 -16.53
N ALA A 21 -19.12 18.43 -16.85
CA ALA A 21 -20.35 18.36 -16.10
C ALA A 21 -20.90 16.94 -16.28
N MET A 22 -20.47 16.02 -15.44
CA MET A 22 -21.22 14.81 -15.18
C MET A 22 -22.48 15.26 -14.42
N SER A 23 -23.54 15.45 -15.16
CA SER A 23 -24.88 15.72 -14.64
C SER A 23 -25.19 14.62 -13.63
N LEU A 24 -25.15 14.97 -12.34
CA LEU A 24 -25.83 14.23 -11.30
C LEU A 24 -27.32 14.29 -11.66
N LEU A 25 -27.79 13.28 -12.39
CA LEU A 25 -29.20 12.90 -12.37
C LEU A 25 -29.51 12.56 -10.92
N LEU A 26 -30.15 13.50 -10.24
CA LEU A 26 -30.91 13.23 -9.02
C LEU A 26 -31.94 12.18 -9.39
N CYS A 27 -31.58 10.90 -9.25
CA CYS A 27 -32.55 9.83 -9.12
C CYS A 27 -33.34 10.14 -7.86
N SER A 28 -34.56 10.55 -8.05
CA SER A 28 -35.60 10.47 -7.03
C SER A 28 -35.52 9.10 -6.36
N PRO A 29 -35.72 8.99 -5.05
CA PRO A 29 -35.71 7.71 -4.38
C PRO A 29 -36.71 6.81 -5.12
N ALA A 30 -36.23 5.76 -5.74
CA ALA A 30 -37.08 4.68 -6.21
C ALA A 30 -37.80 4.18 -4.96
N TRP A 31 -39.10 4.28 -4.97
CA TRP A 31 -39.95 3.67 -3.96
C TRP A 31 -39.56 2.20 -3.96
N ALA A 32 -39.09 1.70 -2.81
CA ALA A 32 -38.96 0.29 -2.60
C ALA A 32 -40.32 -0.34 -2.94
N ASP A 33 -40.37 -1.25 -3.89
CA ASP A 33 -41.56 -2.01 -4.19
C ASP A 33 -42.04 -2.60 -2.86
N GLU A 34 -43.26 -2.25 -2.45
CA GLU A 34 -43.87 -2.87 -1.28
C GLU A 34 -43.89 -4.40 -1.56
N PRO A 35 -43.40 -5.22 -0.61
CA PRO A 35 -43.35 -6.66 -0.83
C PRO A 35 -44.69 -7.19 -1.15
N VAL A 36 -44.87 -7.86 -2.27
CA VAL A 36 -46.11 -8.40 -2.77
C VAL A 36 -46.70 -9.33 -1.72
N ARG A 37 -47.78 -8.89 -1.05
CA ARG A 37 -48.50 -9.68 -0.05
C ARG A 37 -49.55 -10.52 -0.73
N ARG A 38 -49.57 -11.82 -0.39
CA ARG A 38 -50.60 -12.78 -0.84
C ARG A 38 -51.31 -13.34 0.38
N THR A 39 -52.57 -13.73 0.18
CA THR A 39 -53.34 -14.37 1.26
C THR A 39 -52.98 -15.86 1.30
N TYR A 40 -52.51 -16.31 2.45
CA TYR A 40 -52.17 -17.70 2.72
C TYR A 40 -53.05 -18.30 3.76
N GLN A 41 -53.29 -19.61 3.68
CA GLN A 41 -54.07 -20.36 4.65
C GLN A 41 -53.40 -21.70 4.94
N VAL A 42 -52.59 -21.76 6.01
CA VAL A 42 -51.89 -22.96 6.45
C VAL A 42 -52.45 -23.37 7.82
N ALA A 43 -53.07 -24.51 7.87
CA ALA A 43 -53.65 -25.05 9.11
C ALA A 43 -52.51 -25.45 10.10
N PRO A 44 -52.79 -25.41 11.44
CA PRO A 44 -51.85 -25.92 12.44
C PRO A 44 -51.45 -27.36 12.12
N ALA A 45 -50.13 -27.62 12.14
CA ALA A 45 -49.54 -28.93 11.82
C ALA A 45 -48.12 -29.05 12.43
N SER A 46 -47.47 -30.20 12.21
CA SER A 46 -46.03 -30.30 12.47
C SER A 46 -45.28 -29.22 11.68
N LEU A 47 -44.23 -28.62 12.28
CA LEU A 47 -43.52 -27.48 11.70
C LEU A 47 -43.07 -27.76 10.26
N GLY A 48 -42.52 -28.93 10.00
CA GLY A 48 -42.08 -29.29 8.65
C GLY A 48 -43.27 -29.31 7.65
N ALA A 49 -44.41 -29.89 8.02
CA ALA A 49 -45.58 -29.93 7.16
C ALA A 49 -46.20 -28.56 6.92
N ALA A 50 -46.19 -27.67 7.92
CA ALA A 50 -46.68 -26.29 7.79
C ALA A 50 -45.77 -25.46 6.85
N LEU A 51 -44.47 -25.55 7.00
CA LEU A 51 -43.48 -24.89 6.17
C LEU A 51 -43.52 -25.36 4.71
N THR A 52 -43.64 -26.66 4.47
CA THR A 52 -43.78 -27.22 3.10
C THR A 52 -45.05 -26.68 2.43
N ARG A 53 -46.21 -26.72 3.12
CA ARG A 53 -47.47 -26.20 2.57
C ARG A 53 -47.40 -24.68 2.28
N PHE A 54 -46.73 -23.92 3.14
CA PHE A 54 -46.54 -22.49 2.91
C PHE A 54 -45.64 -22.24 1.71
N ALA A 55 -44.52 -22.93 1.58
CA ALA A 55 -43.60 -22.84 0.44
C ALA A 55 -44.28 -23.16 -0.88
N ASP A 56 -45.13 -24.26 -0.90
CA ASP A 56 -45.95 -24.62 -2.06
C ASP A 56 -46.94 -23.51 -2.44
N GLN A 57 -47.66 -22.93 -1.46
CA GLN A 57 -48.60 -21.82 -1.72
C GLN A 57 -47.87 -20.54 -2.16
N ALA A 58 -46.69 -20.28 -1.66
CA ALA A 58 -45.86 -19.12 -2.00
C ALA A 58 -45.16 -19.29 -3.38
N GLY A 59 -45.02 -20.51 -3.88
CA GLY A 59 -44.33 -20.82 -5.14
C GLY A 59 -42.80 -20.72 -4.97
N VAL A 60 -42.28 -21.04 -3.77
CA VAL A 60 -40.83 -20.96 -3.44
C VAL A 60 -40.28 -22.35 -3.09
N SER A 61 -39.02 -22.58 -3.34
CA SER A 61 -38.32 -23.81 -2.97
C SER A 61 -37.79 -23.74 -1.54
N LEU A 62 -38.11 -24.73 -0.70
CA LEU A 62 -37.62 -24.81 0.67
C LEU A 62 -36.78 -26.09 0.86
N SER A 63 -35.50 -25.94 1.14
CA SER A 63 -34.62 -27.00 1.60
C SER A 63 -34.77 -27.19 3.11
N LEU A 64 -35.13 -28.38 3.54
CA LEU A 64 -35.57 -28.71 4.89
C LEU A 64 -34.77 -29.92 5.41
N ASP A 65 -33.90 -29.70 6.42
CA ASP A 65 -33.32 -30.82 7.16
C ASP A 65 -34.39 -31.38 8.13
N PRO A 66 -34.82 -32.65 7.98
CA PRO A 66 -35.81 -33.26 8.84
C PRO A 66 -35.47 -33.26 10.32
N ALA A 67 -34.16 -33.27 10.67
CA ALA A 67 -33.71 -33.26 12.05
C ALA A 67 -34.03 -31.94 12.76
N LEU A 68 -34.00 -30.80 12.05
CA LEU A 68 -34.29 -29.47 12.61
C LEU A 68 -35.76 -29.27 12.96
N VAL A 69 -36.67 -29.92 12.29
CA VAL A 69 -38.13 -29.72 12.46
C VAL A 69 -38.78 -30.85 13.23
N GLN A 70 -38.06 -31.92 13.56
CA GLN A 70 -38.60 -33.09 14.26
C GLN A 70 -39.13 -32.72 15.65
N GLY A 71 -40.38 -33.14 15.96
CA GLY A 71 -41.03 -32.89 17.24
C GLY A 71 -41.55 -31.47 17.45
N ARG A 72 -41.38 -30.56 16.50
CA ARG A 72 -41.86 -29.16 16.58
C ARG A 72 -43.23 -29.00 15.90
N GLN A 73 -44.08 -28.12 16.50
CA GLN A 73 -45.42 -27.83 16.00
C GLN A 73 -45.49 -26.34 15.57
N SER A 74 -46.29 -26.05 14.53
CA SER A 74 -46.65 -24.72 14.09
C SER A 74 -48.10 -24.40 14.35
N ALA A 75 -48.42 -23.21 14.84
CA ALA A 75 -49.80 -22.72 15.00
C ALA A 75 -50.52 -22.46 13.67
N GLY A 76 -49.80 -22.60 12.54
CA GLY A 76 -50.36 -22.29 11.22
C GLY A 76 -50.30 -20.81 10.89
N LEU A 77 -50.84 -20.43 9.73
CA LEU A 77 -50.82 -19.08 9.20
C LEU A 77 -52.14 -18.80 8.46
N SER A 78 -52.80 -17.68 8.76
CA SER A 78 -53.98 -17.23 8.03
C SER A 78 -53.97 -15.70 7.88
N GLY A 79 -53.92 -15.20 6.64
CA GLY A 79 -53.93 -13.76 6.37
C GLY A 79 -53.05 -13.39 5.17
N ALA A 80 -52.90 -12.08 4.94
CA ALA A 80 -52.07 -11.52 3.88
C ALA A 80 -50.66 -11.25 4.40
N TYR A 81 -49.66 -11.95 3.82
CA TYR A 81 -48.26 -11.86 4.20
C TYR A 81 -47.36 -11.80 2.96
N SER A 82 -46.18 -11.23 3.09
CA SER A 82 -45.09 -11.51 2.16
C SER A 82 -44.52 -12.90 2.45
N VAL A 83 -43.65 -13.42 1.58
CA VAL A 83 -42.99 -14.72 1.79
C VAL A 83 -42.16 -14.72 3.07
N ASP A 84 -41.45 -13.62 3.32
CA ASP A 84 -40.61 -13.44 4.49
C ASP A 84 -41.39 -13.36 5.80
N GLU A 85 -42.50 -12.57 5.79
CA GLU A 85 -43.40 -12.46 6.93
C GLU A 85 -44.08 -13.80 7.24
N GLY A 86 -44.41 -14.58 6.19
CA GLY A 86 -45.01 -15.89 6.36
C GLY A 86 -44.04 -16.90 7.00
N PHE A 87 -42.82 -16.97 6.54
CA PHE A 87 -41.79 -17.79 7.19
C PHE A 87 -41.52 -17.35 8.63
N ALA A 88 -41.35 -16.05 8.86
CA ALA A 88 -41.13 -15.53 10.19
C ALA A 88 -42.29 -15.87 11.18
N GLN A 89 -43.53 -15.83 10.72
CA GLN A 89 -44.71 -16.19 11.53
C GLN A 89 -44.79 -17.68 11.83
N LEU A 90 -44.53 -18.56 10.85
CA LEU A 90 -44.54 -20.00 11.03
C LEU A 90 -43.40 -20.50 11.91
N LEU A 91 -42.25 -19.83 11.89
CA LEU A 91 -41.08 -20.20 12.68
C LEU A 91 -41.06 -19.55 14.09
N ARG A 92 -42.04 -18.70 14.43
CA ARG A 92 -42.12 -18.05 15.74
C ARG A 92 -42.11 -19.07 16.88
N GLY A 93 -41.13 -18.90 17.80
CA GLY A 93 -40.96 -19.81 18.95
C GLY A 93 -40.32 -21.17 18.64
N SER A 94 -39.99 -21.44 17.39
CA SER A 94 -39.33 -22.71 17.01
C SER A 94 -37.82 -22.75 17.28
N GLY A 95 -37.18 -21.59 17.51
CA GLY A 95 -35.70 -21.50 17.59
C GLY A 95 -35.01 -21.72 16.25
N LEU A 96 -35.73 -21.57 15.14
CA LEU A 96 -35.21 -21.65 13.79
C LEU A 96 -35.46 -20.32 13.04
N GLN A 97 -34.59 -20.03 12.08
CA GLN A 97 -34.73 -18.93 11.13
C GLN A 97 -34.55 -19.45 9.69
N TRP A 98 -35.10 -18.72 8.74
CA TRP A 98 -34.93 -19.00 7.32
C TRP A 98 -33.81 -18.12 6.74
N LEU A 99 -33.11 -18.67 5.73
CA LEU A 99 -32.09 -17.97 4.95
C LEU A 99 -32.34 -18.14 3.46
N PRO A 100 -32.29 -17.09 2.63
CA PRO A 100 -32.33 -17.20 1.19
C PRO A 100 -31.00 -17.83 0.69
N VAL A 101 -31.10 -18.84 -0.17
CA VAL A 101 -29.96 -19.54 -0.81
C VAL A 101 -29.94 -19.38 -2.32
N GLY A 102 -30.88 -18.60 -2.87
CA GLY A 102 -31.04 -18.31 -4.29
C GLY A 102 -32.35 -17.60 -4.57
N GLU A 103 -32.59 -17.22 -5.82
CA GLU A 103 -33.82 -16.56 -6.23
C GLU A 103 -35.01 -17.50 -6.02
N GLY A 104 -35.90 -17.17 -5.05
CA GLY A 104 -37.03 -17.99 -4.66
C GLY A 104 -36.70 -19.30 -3.95
N ALA A 105 -35.47 -19.49 -3.46
CA ALA A 105 -35.03 -20.69 -2.73
C ALA A 105 -34.57 -20.32 -1.30
N PHE A 106 -35.04 -21.11 -0.31
CA PHE A 106 -34.81 -20.87 1.11
C PHE A 106 -34.31 -22.13 1.83
N THR A 107 -33.54 -21.96 2.90
CA THR A 107 -33.16 -23.06 3.81
C THR A 107 -33.41 -22.67 5.27
N LEU A 108 -33.50 -23.67 6.16
CA LEU A 108 -33.66 -23.44 7.60
C LEU A 108 -32.33 -23.62 8.34
N VAL A 109 -32.09 -22.73 9.29
CA VAL A 109 -30.97 -22.82 10.21
C VAL A 109 -31.42 -22.53 11.65
N PRO A 110 -30.72 -22.97 12.70
CA PRO A 110 -31.02 -22.58 14.07
C PRO A 110 -30.96 -21.06 14.24
N ALA A 111 -32.00 -20.50 14.90
CA ALA A 111 -31.97 -19.06 15.24
C ALA A 111 -31.03 -18.82 16.41
N PRO A 112 -30.31 -17.70 16.46
CA PRO A 112 -29.51 -17.32 17.62
C PRO A 112 -30.42 -17.24 18.85
N GLN A 113 -30.08 -17.93 19.95
CA GLN A 113 -30.85 -17.85 21.19
C GLN A 113 -30.58 -16.54 21.90
N ALA A 114 -31.58 -15.69 21.99
CA ALA A 114 -31.55 -14.53 22.87
C ALA A 114 -31.67 -15.02 24.32
N GLY A 115 -30.58 -15.00 25.09
CA GLY A 115 -30.67 -15.28 26.52
C GLY A 115 -29.57 -16.10 27.21
N SER A 116 -28.57 -16.57 26.53
CA SER A 116 -27.28 -16.85 27.16
C SER A 116 -26.35 -15.69 26.80
N ALA A 117 -25.61 -15.15 27.80
CA ALA A 117 -24.45 -14.37 27.47
C ALA A 117 -23.76 -15.12 26.32
N LEU A 118 -23.70 -14.52 25.13
CA LEU A 118 -22.85 -15.03 24.09
C LEU A 118 -21.46 -15.11 24.75
N GLU A 119 -21.02 -16.29 25.19
CA GLU A 119 -19.67 -16.65 24.93
C GLU A 119 -19.60 -16.63 23.41
N ILE A 120 -19.30 -15.45 22.88
CA ILE A 120 -18.66 -15.32 21.58
C ILE A 120 -17.45 -16.22 21.76
N ALA A 121 -17.51 -17.42 21.17
CA ALA A 121 -16.28 -18.15 20.88
C ALA A 121 -15.35 -17.06 20.36
N PRO A 122 -14.22 -16.78 21.02
CA PRO A 122 -13.43 -15.63 20.66
C PRO A 122 -13.28 -15.70 19.17
N THR A 123 -13.87 -14.75 18.48
CA THR A 123 -13.58 -14.59 17.06
C THR A 123 -12.09 -14.47 17.13
N SER A 124 -11.38 -15.53 16.78
CA SER A 124 -9.94 -15.51 16.78
C SER A 124 -9.64 -14.39 15.79
N ILE A 125 -9.50 -13.17 16.33
CA ILE A 125 -8.89 -12.08 15.63
C ILE A 125 -7.49 -12.60 15.46
N VAL A 126 -7.27 -13.32 14.37
CA VAL A 126 -5.96 -13.73 13.93
C VAL A 126 -5.28 -12.46 13.48
N GLY A 127 -4.99 -11.65 14.50
CA GLY A 127 -4.21 -10.47 14.31
C GLY A 127 -2.77 -10.87 14.51
N GLY A 128 -2.02 -10.84 13.52
CA GLY A 128 -0.62 -11.15 13.56
C GLY A 128 -0.22 -11.53 12.16
N LEU A 129 0.79 -12.28 12.04
CA LEU A 129 1.25 -12.87 10.79
C LEU A 129 0.10 -13.71 10.22
N VAL A 130 -0.78 -13.04 9.47
CA VAL A 130 -2.07 -13.56 9.04
C VAL A 130 -1.88 -14.91 8.36
N ALA A 131 -2.56 -15.91 8.89
CA ALA A 131 -2.75 -17.15 8.15
C ALA A 131 -3.40 -16.80 6.80
N PRO A 132 -2.82 -17.22 5.69
CA PRO A 132 -3.24 -16.80 4.37
C PRO A 132 -4.68 -17.25 4.08
N GLY A 133 -5.47 -16.38 3.52
CA GLY A 133 -6.83 -16.66 3.06
C GLY A 133 -7.97 -16.17 3.96
N GLN A 134 -7.70 -15.44 5.03
CA GLN A 134 -8.74 -14.93 5.94
C GLN A 134 -9.10 -13.45 5.77
N SER A 135 -8.38 -12.68 4.97
CA SER A 135 -8.78 -11.33 4.65
C SER A 135 -9.85 -11.34 3.58
N GLN A 136 -11.11 -11.24 3.99
CA GLN A 136 -12.20 -11.13 3.02
C GLN A 136 -12.06 -9.81 2.23
N PRO A 137 -12.15 -9.86 0.90
CA PRO A 137 -12.23 -8.65 0.11
C PRO A 137 -13.52 -7.90 0.45
N TYR A 138 -13.45 -6.58 0.46
CA TYR A 138 -14.62 -5.72 0.49
C TYR A 138 -15.40 -5.84 -0.83
N ALA A 139 -16.64 -5.39 -0.86
CA ALA A 139 -17.47 -5.40 -2.08
C ALA A 139 -16.68 -4.82 -3.27
N GLY A 140 -16.77 -5.49 -4.43
CA GLY A 140 -16.00 -5.16 -5.62
C GLY A 140 -14.58 -5.77 -5.67
N GLY A 141 -14.10 -6.40 -4.60
CA GLY A 141 -12.87 -7.23 -4.60
C GLY A 141 -11.55 -6.47 -4.56
N GLN A 142 -11.55 -5.13 -4.69
CA GLN A 142 -10.35 -4.32 -4.90
C GLN A 142 -9.59 -4.01 -3.61
N VAL A 143 -10.29 -3.90 -2.48
CA VAL A 143 -9.72 -3.59 -1.16
C VAL A 143 -10.11 -4.70 -0.19
N ALA A 144 -9.20 -5.10 0.69
CA ALA A 144 -9.49 -6.04 1.75
C ALA A 144 -10.10 -5.30 2.95
N ARG A 145 -11.09 -5.94 3.60
CA ARG A 145 -11.74 -5.38 4.78
C ARG A 145 -10.78 -5.27 5.97
N GLN A 146 -9.86 -6.22 6.10
CA GLN A 146 -8.85 -6.23 7.16
C GLN A 146 -7.48 -5.89 6.62
N GLY A 147 -6.71 -5.11 7.40
CA GLY A 147 -5.32 -4.75 7.13
C GLY A 147 -4.39 -5.10 8.28
N ALA A 148 -3.14 -5.47 7.96
CA ALA A 148 -2.12 -5.75 8.94
C ALA A 148 -1.59 -4.45 9.58
N GLN A 149 -1.58 -4.41 10.92
CA GLN A 149 -1.17 -3.26 11.73
C GLN A 149 0.02 -3.61 12.65
N GLY A 150 0.92 -4.48 12.17
CA GLY A 150 2.12 -4.87 12.92
C GLY A 150 1.79 -5.40 14.33
N LEU A 151 2.29 -4.71 15.37
CA LEU A 151 2.07 -5.05 16.78
C LEU A 151 0.60 -5.33 17.13
N LEU A 152 -0.34 -4.56 16.57
CA LEU A 152 -1.78 -4.70 16.86
C LEU A 152 -2.46 -5.80 16.02
N GLY A 153 -1.72 -6.49 15.15
CA GLY A 153 -2.24 -7.56 14.33
C GLY A 153 -3.03 -7.12 13.10
N SER A 154 -3.97 -7.95 12.64
CA SER A 154 -4.87 -7.60 11.53
C SER A 154 -6.23 -7.19 12.09
N ARG A 155 -6.75 -6.04 11.65
CA ARG A 155 -8.04 -5.51 12.11
C ARG A 155 -8.88 -5.01 10.94
N ASP A 156 -10.18 -5.03 11.14
CA ASP A 156 -11.13 -4.38 10.25
C ASP A 156 -10.80 -2.88 10.13
N PHE A 157 -10.92 -2.32 8.91
CA PHE A 157 -10.64 -0.90 8.72
C PHE A 157 -11.55 -0.01 9.57
N MET A 158 -12.79 -0.43 9.86
CA MET A 158 -13.75 0.28 10.71
C MET A 158 -13.35 0.31 12.21
N GLU A 159 -12.47 -0.60 12.65
CA GLU A 159 -12.00 -0.74 14.04
C GLU A 159 -10.58 -0.21 14.25
N THR A 160 -10.02 0.41 13.23
CA THR A 160 -8.64 0.89 13.22
C THR A 160 -8.61 2.39 13.48
N PRO A 161 -7.92 2.90 14.53
CA PRO A 161 -7.81 4.35 14.77
C PRO A 161 -6.74 5.03 13.91
N PHE A 162 -6.48 4.50 12.70
CA PHE A 162 -5.51 5.00 11.73
C PHE A 162 -6.11 4.96 10.32
N SER A 163 -5.55 5.77 9.41
CA SER A 163 -5.84 5.65 7.97
C SER A 163 -5.05 4.47 7.41
N ILE A 164 -5.76 3.48 6.86
CA ILE A 164 -5.19 2.29 6.23
C ILE A 164 -5.98 1.93 4.98
N THR A 165 -5.27 1.50 3.93
CA THR A 165 -5.86 0.91 2.72
C THR A 165 -5.13 -0.40 2.40
N SER A 166 -5.87 -1.46 2.13
CA SER A 166 -5.32 -2.81 1.90
C SER A 166 -5.72 -3.29 0.51
N TYR A 167 -4.85 -3.10 -0.49
CA TYR A 167 -5.08 -3.50 -1.87
C TYR A 167 -4.93 -5.01 -2.03
N THR A 168 -5.87 -5.66 -2.71
CA THR A 168 -5.88 -7.11 -2.92
C THR A 168 -5.06 -7.51 -4.16
N SER A 169 -4.75 -8.80 -4.27
CA SER A 169 -4.16 -9.38 -5.49
C SER A 169 -5.06 -9.23 -6.73
N GLU A 170 -6.37 -9.00 -6.54
CA GLU A 170 -7.30 -8.74 -7.65
C GLU A 170 -6.99 -7.40 -8.33
N VAL A 171 -6.72 -6.34 -7.56
CA VAL A 171 -6.28 -5.04 -8.11
C VAL A 171 -4.96 -5.20 -8.87
N VAL A 172 -4.00 -5.93 -8.30
CA VAL A 172 -2.70 -6.19 -8.96
C VAL A 172 -2.92 -6.82 -10.34
N LYS A 173 -3.78 -7.87 -10.42
CA LYS A 173 -4.09 -8.56 -11.67
C LYS A 173 -4.85 -7.67 -12.66
N ASN A 174 -5.88 -6.94 -12.18
CA ASN A 174 -6.77 -6.16 -13.05
C ASN A 174 -6.09 -4.92 -13.61
N GLN A 175 -5.21 -4.28 -12.84
CA GLN A 175 -4.36 -3.19 -13.32
C GLN A 175 -3.12 -3.68 -14.07
N GLN A 176 -2.88 -5.00 -14.11
CA GLN A 176 -1.68 -5.61 -14.69
C GLN A 176 -0.39 -5.01 -14.08
N ALA A 177 -0.45 -4.66 -12.79
CA ALA A 177 0.65 -4.04 -12.08
C ALA A 177 1.79 -5.06 -11.89
N ARG A 178 2.96 -4.72 -12.43
CA ARG A 178 4.19 -5.54 -12.41
C ARG A 178 5.04 -5.22 -11.20
N THR A 179 5.03 -3.96 -10.77
CA THR A 179 5.83 -3.48 -9.64
C THR A 179 4.96 -2.78 -8.60
N LEU A 180 5.52 -2.59 -7.39
CA LEU A 180 4.85 -1.84 -6.33
C LEU A 180 4.50 -0.42 -6.78
N GLY A 181 5.37 0.25 -7.53
CA GLY A 181 5.14 1.61 -8.03
C GLY A 181 3.91 1.72 -8.93
N GLU A 182 3.64 0.71 -9.75
CA GLU A 182 2.46 0.67 -10.63
C GLU A 182 1.16 0.47 -9.81
N LEU A 183 1.19 -0.38 -8.78
CA LEU A 183 0.02 -0.62 -7.91
C LEU A 183 -0.38 0.61 -7.11
N ILE A 184 0.59 1.26 -6.45
CA ILE A 184 0.33 2.38 -5.54
C ILE A 184 -0.13 3.65 -6.27
N ALA A 185 0.01 3.72 -7.60
CA ALA A 185 -0.56 4.80 -8.41
C ALA A 185 -2.09 4.96 -8.25
N SER A 186 -2.76 4.02 -7.58
CA SER A 186 -4.19 4.10 -7.23
C SER A 186 -4.47 4.82 -5.89
N ASP A 187 -3.46 5.10 -5.07
CA ASP A 187 -3.64 5.81 -3.78
C ASP A 187 -3.26 7.30 -3.92
N PRO A 188 -4.17 8.24 -3.62
CA PRO A 188 -3.89 9.67 -3.79
C PRO A 188 -2.82 10.20 -2.83
N SER A 189 -2.57 9.54 -1.71
CA SER A 189 -1.56 9.94 -0.73
C SER A 189 -0.16 9.38 -1.01
N VAL A 190 -0.03 8.48 -1.99
CA VAL A 190 1.23 7.81 -2.35
C VAL A 190 1.64 8.17 -3.77
N ARG A 191 2.90 8.51 -3.97
CA ARG A 191 3.44 8.83 -5.29
C ARG A 191 4.80 8.18 -5.50
N ALA A 192 5.03 7.70 -6.72
CA ALA A 192 6.36 7.36 -7.18
C ALA A 192 7.16 8.65 -7.50
N THR A 193 8.42 8.69 -7.11
CA THR A 193 9.30 9.85 -7.28
C THR A 193 10.47 9.59 -8.22
N ASN A 194 10.67 8.35 -8.65
CA ASN A 194 11.66 7.96 -9.63
C ASN A 194 10.99 7.48 -10.92
N PRO A 195 11.69 7.55 -12.07
CA PRO A 195 11.15 7.12 -13.34
C PRO A 195 10.75 5.64 -13.34
N ALA A 196 9.62 5.32 -13.92
CA ALA A 196 9.28 3.94 -14.27
C ALA A 196 10.34 3.40 -15.27
N GLY A 197 10.84 2.19 -15.05
CA GLY A 197 11.98 1.67 -15.82
C GLY A 197 13.33 2.31 -15.46
N GLY A 198 13.38 3.10 -14.38
CA GLY A 198 14.61 3.59 -13.80
C GLY A 198 15.35 2.52 -13.00
N ARG A 199 16.44 2.90 -12.39
CA ARG A 199 17.32 2.00 -11.62
C ARG A 199 16.64 1.48 -10.35
N PHE A 200 15.78 2.28 -9.69
CA PHE A 200 15.11 1.93 -8.44
C PHE A 200 13.78 2.68 -8.30
N GLU A 201 12.89 2.12 -7.50
CA GLU A 201 11.65 2.75 -7.10
C GLU A 201 11.82 3.48 -5.76
N GLN A 202 11.20 4.63 -5.65
CA GLN A 202 11.13 5.43 -4.44
C GLN A 202 9.77 6.12 -4.40
N PHE A 203 9.22 6.29 -3.21
CA PHE A 203 7.87 6.79 -3.03
C PHE A 203 7.84 7.95 -2.06
N THR A 204 6.71 8.65 -2.04
CA THR A 204 6.33 9.54 -0.94
C THR A 204 4.95 9.16 -0.45
N ILE A 205 4.75 9.25 0.87
CA ILE A 205 3.44 9.17 1.52
C ILE A 205 3.24 10.45 2.31
N ARG A 206 2.11 11.15 2.09
CA ARG A 206 1.81 12.44 2.74
C ARG A 206 2.96 13.45 2.61
N GLY A 207 3.67 13.40 1.49
CA GLY A 207 4.81 14.29 1.21
C GLY A 207 6.11 13.92 1.91
N PHE A 208 6.27 12.77 2.56
CA PHE A 208 7.51 12.27 3.13
C PHE A 208 8.04 11.06 2.37
N SER A 209 9.36 10.93 2.31
CA SER A 209 10.03 9.86 1.57
C SER A 209 9.77 8.48 2.17
N LEU A 210 9.61 7.49 1.29
CA LEU A 210 9.59 6.06 1.59
C LEU A 210 10.42 5.33 0.54
N PHE A 211 11.42 4.58 0.98
CA PHE A 211 12.28 3.76 0.11
C PHE A 211 11.78 2.33 0.06
N ASN A 212 12.12 1.57 -0.98
CA ASN A 212 11.78 0.14 -1.04
C ASN A 212 12.30 -0.65 0.17
N SER A 213 13.46 -0.28 0.74
CA SER A 213 13.97 -0.88 1.97
C SER A 213 13.05 -0.68 3.19
N ASP A 214 12.17 0.34 3.15
CA ASP A 214 11.19 0.62 4.20
C ASP A 214 9.86 -0.13 3.98
N VAL A 215 9.75 -0.92 2.91
CA VAL A 215 8.61 -1.80 2.66
C VAL A 215 8.80 -3.10 3.43
N ALA A 216 7.81 -3.46 4.24
CA ALA A 216 7.84 -4.70 5.00
C ALA A 216 7.30 -5.88 4.17
N TYR A 217 7.79 -7.07 4.45
CA TYR A 217 7.29 -8.34 3.95
C TYR A 217 6.71 -9.14 5.11
N ASN A 218 5.39 -9.26 5.15
CA ASN A 218 4.68 -9.90 6.25
C ASN A 218 5.16 -9.43 7.64
N GLY A 219 5.35 -8.10 7.78
CA GLY A 219 5.80 -7.45 9.01
C GLY A 219 7.32 -7.37 9.22
N LEU A 220 8.15 -8.03 8.40
CA LEU A 220 9.61 -7.98 8.49
C LEU A 220 10.19 -6.96 7.50
N TYR A 221 11.01 -6.03 7.99
CA TYR A 221 11.76 -5.12 7.12
C TYR A 221 12.98 -5.80 6.48
N GLY A 222 13.36 -5.32 5.30
CA GLY A 222 14.58 -5.68 4.60
C GLY A 222 14.56 -7.04 3.89
N ILE A 223 13.42 -7.73 3.82
CA ILE A 223 13.29 -9.03 3.12
C ILE A 223 13.03 -8.83 1.62
N LEU A 224 12.27 -7.81 1.25
CA LEU A 224 11.99 -7.50 -0.15
C LEU A 224 13.20 -6.91 -0.86
N PRO A 225 13.29 -7.07 -2.20
CA PRO A 225 14.34 -6.45 -3.01
C PRO A 225 14.44 -4.94 -2.80
N THR A 226 15.68 -4.42 -2.72
CA THR A 226 15.91 -3.01 -2.38
C THR A 226 15.51 -2.04 -3.49
N TYR A 227 15.57 -2.47 -4.76
CA TYR A 227 15.44 -1.55 -5.90
C TYR A 227 14.10 -1.61 -6.63
N SER A 228 13.47 -2.78 -6.75
CA SER A 228 12.13 -2.95 -7.34
C SER A 228 11.45 -4.17 -6.75
N ILE A 229 10.16 -4.09 -6.49
CA ILE A 229 9.37 -5.15 -5.85
C ILE A 229 8.33 -5.64 -6.84
N ASP A 230 8.47 -6.91 -7.26
CA ASP A 230 7.53 -7.56 -8.18
C ASP A 230 6.22 -7.94 -7.44
N MET A 231 5.07 -7.66 -8.07
CA MET A 231 3.76 -7.80 -7.43
C MET A 231 3.08 -9.15 -7.62
N GLU A 232 3.58 -10.00 -8.49
CA GLU A 232 2.98 -11.32 -8.74
C GLU A 232 2.97 -12.23 -7.49
N MET A 233 3.88 -12.01 -6.55
CA MET A 233 3.93 -12.74 -5.27
C MET A 233 2.96 -12.20 -4.20
N ALA A 234 2.39 -11.01 -4.41
CA ALA A 234 1.59 -10.32 -3.40
C ALA A 234 0.14 -10.83 -3.37
N GLU A 235 -0.36 -11.24 -2.22
CA GLU A 235 -1.78 -11.46 -1.96
C GLU A 235 -2.48 -10.16 -1.59
N ARG A 236 -1.77 -9.30 -0.83
CA ARG A 236 -2.29 -8.03 -0.37
C ARG A 236 -1.13 -7.05 -0.12
N VAL A 237 -1.41 -5.79 -0.34
CA VAL A 237 -0.50 -4.68 0.00
C VAL A 237 -1.23 -3.73 0.94
N ASP A 238 -0.77 -3.66 2.19
CA ASP A 238 -1.32 -2.79 3.22
C ASP A 238 -0.54 -1.47 3.25
N ILE A 239 -1.22 -0.34 3.16
CA ILE A 239 -0.64 1.00 3.26
C ILE A 239 -1.20 1.67 4.50
N ILE A 240 -0.36 1.86 5.52
CA ILE A 240 -0.68 2.60 6.74
C ILE A 240 -0.15 4.02 6.56
N LYS A 241 -1.01 5.02 6.75
CA LYS A 241 -0.67 6.44 6.55
C LYS A 241 -0.29 7.08 7.88
N GLY A 242 0.79 7.88 7.86
CA GLY A 242 1.38 8.49 9.04
C GLY A 242 2.46 7.65 9.73
N PRO A 243 3.17 8.21 10.73
CA PRO A 243 4.22 7.51 11.46
C PRO A 243 3.70 6.20 12.09
N ASN A 244 4.37 5.08 11.84
CA ASN A 244 3.90 3.75 12.26
C ASN A 244 4.92 2.98 13.11
N GLN A 245 5.87 3.69 13.75
CA GLN A 245 6.97 3.05 14.49
C GLN A 245 6.50 2.26 15.71
N LEU A 246 5.42 2.66 16.39
CA LEU A 246 4.83 1.81 17.43
C LEU A 246 4.46 0.44 16.86
N LEU A 247 3.86 0.42 15.69
CA LEU A 247 3.30 -0.78 15.06
C LEU A 247 4.39 -1.71 14.52
N ASN A 248 5.30 -1.17 13.69
CA ASN A 248 6.26 -1.95 12.91
C ASN A 248 7.74 -1.75 13.32
N GLY A 249 8.02 -0.84 14.27
CA GLY A 249 9.38 -0.43 14.58
C GLY A 249 9.94 0.61 13.61
N ILE A 250 11.19 1.01 13.84
CA ILE A 250 11.89 1.92 12.93
C ILE A 250 12.18 1.21 11.60
N SER A 251 11.77 1.83 10.51
CA SER A 251 12.11 1.35 9.17
C SER A 251 13.58 1.64 8.84
N PRO A 252 14.22 0.89 7.95
CA PRO A 252 15.65 1.00 7.66
C PRO A 252 16.13 2.40 7.28
N ARG A 253 15.28 3.19 6.61
CA ARG A 253 15.55 4.58 6.22
C ARG A 253 14.79 5.61 7.05
N GLY A 254 13.95 5.16 8.00
CA GLY A 254 13.23 6.04 8.92
C GLY A 254 12.05 6.79 8.29
N SER A 255 11.26 6.16 7.42
CA SER A 255 10.04 6.76 6.86
C SER A 255 9.07 7.20 7.95
N VAL A 256 8.50 8.40 7.80
CA VAL A 256 7.55 9.00 8.76
C VAL A 256 6.20 9.36 8.15
N GLY A 257 6.08 9.31 6.84
CA GLY A 257 4.81 9.60 6.14
C GLY A 257 3.83 8.43 6.15
N GLY A 258 4.34 7.22 6.34
CA GLY A 258 3.59 5.98 6.34
C GLY A 258 4.48 4.75 6.22
N GLY A 259 3.85 3.60 6.06
CA GLY A 259 4.52 2.33 5.81
C GLY A 259 3.71 1.46 4.86
N ILE A 260 4.40 0.65 4.10
CA ILE A 260 3.82 -0.34 3.19
C ILE A 260 4.23 -1.72 3.65
N ASN A 261 3.29 -2.66 3.64
CA ASN A 261 3.53 -4.05 3.98
C ASN A 261 2.96 -4.96 2.90
N VAL A 262 3.79 -5.82 2.34
CA VAL A 262 3.40 -6.82 1.33
C VAL A 262 3.13 -8.14 2.02
N GLN A 263 1.92 -8.65 1.86
CA GLN A 263 1.53 -9.98 2.31
C GLN A 263 1.71 -10.98 1.17
N PRO A 264 2.49 -12.05 1.36
CA PRO A 264 2.71 -13.03 0.31
C PRO A 264 1.50 -13.94 0.10
N LYS A 265 1.35 -14.43 -1.12
CA LYS A 265 0.35 -15.45 -1.47
C LYS A 265 0.60 -16.76 -0.73
N ARG A 266 -0.50 -17.42 -0.35
CA ARG A 266 -0.51 -18.76 0.25
C ARG A 266 -1.48 -19.68 -0.52
N ALA A 267 -1.37 -20.97 -0.28
CA ALA A 267 -2.35 -21.91 -0.81
C ALA A 267 -3.71 -21.66 -0.16
N GLY A 268 -4.74 -21.40 -0.98
CA GLY A 268 -6.14 -21.35 -0.55
C GLY A 268 -6.73 -22.75 -0.40
N ASP A 269 -7.95 -22.82 0.09
CA ASP A 269 -8.67 -24.10 0.26
C ASP A 269 -9.04 -24.73 -1.11
N LYS A 270 -9.20 -23.89 -2.14
CA LYS A 270 -9.38 -24.35 -3.52
C LYS A 270 -8.02 -24.46 -4.21
N PRO A 271 -7.76 -25.60 -4.91
CA PRO A 271 -6.57 -25.73 -5.74
C PRO A 271 -6.55 -24.66 -6.84
N ILE A 272 -5.38 -24.12 -7.11
CA ILE A 272 -5.19 -23.08 -8.13
C ILE A 272 -4.05 -23.51 -9.07
N THR A 273 -4.27 -23.41 -10.38
CA THR A 273 -3.23 -23.46 -11.41
C THR A 273 -3.55 -22.39 -12.42
N MET A 274 -2.79 -21.31 -12.45
CA MET A 274 -2.95 -20.22 -13.40
C MET A 274 -1.68 -20.01 -14.19
N PHE A 275 -1.85 -19.86 -15.52
CA PHE A 275 -0.79 -19.43 -16.44
C PHE A 275 -1.23 -18.11 -17.05
N THR A 276 -0.34 -17.13 -17.08
CA THR A 276 -0.58 -15.83 -17.69
C THR A 276 0.50 -15.55 -18.70
N GLY A 277 0.10 -15.36 -19.97
CA GLY A 277 0.96 -14.75 -20.99
C GLY A 277 0.72 -13.24 -20.99
N SER A 278 1.79 -12.44 -21.14
CA SER A 278 1.70 -10.99 -21.11
C SER A 278 2.55 -10.34 -22.19
N TYR A 279 2.10 -9.17 -22.64
CA TYR A 279 2.81 -8.27 -23.53
C TYR A 279 2.71 -6.84 -22.98
N ALA A 280 3.78 -6.10 -23.03
CA ALA A 280 3.81 -4.65 -22.80
C ALA A 280 4.62 -4.00 -23.90
N SER A 281 4.22 -2.79 -24.34
CA SER A 281 4.97 -2.08 -25.39
C SER A 281 6.37 -1.65 -24.88
N ASP A 282 7.41 -1.66 -25.75
CA ASP A 282 7.34 -1.86 -27.20
C ASP A 282 7.35 -3.35 -27.59
N SER A 283 8.08 -4.20 -26.94
CA SER A 283 8.24 -5.62 -27.28
C SER A 283 8.41 -6.55 -26.08
N GLN A 284 8.05 -6.10 -24.88
CA GLN A 284 8.14 -6.93 -23.67
C GLN A 284 7.15 -8.09 -23.72
N VAL A 285 7.64 -9.31 -23.77
CA VAL A 285 6.84 -10.54 -23.73
C VAL A 285 7.17 -11.29 -22.45
N GLY A 286 6.18 -11.85 -21.79
CA GLY A 286 6.37 -12.56 -20.56
C GLY A 286 5.36 -13.66 -20.31
N GLY A 287 5.70 -14.48 -19.31
CA GLY A 287 4.84 -15.51 -18.76
C GLY A 287 4.94 -15.56 -17.25
N ALA A 288 3.79 -15.81 -16.61
CA ALA A 288 3.71 -16.01 -15.17
C ALA A 288 2.93 -17.28 -14.83
N VAL A 289 3.30 -17.92 -13.72
CA VAL A 289 2.61 -19.10 -13.17
C VAL A 289 2.25 -18.82 -11.72
N ASP A 290 1.07 -19.30 -11.32
CA ASP A 290 0.57 -19.22 -9.95
C ASP A 290 -0.10 -20.55 -9.61
N ILE A 291 0.55 -21.38 -8.77
CA ILE A 291 0.13 -22.72 -8.44
C ILE A 291 -0.01 -22.86 -6.92
N GLY A 292 -1.17 -23.28 -6.47
CA GLY A 292 -1.46 -23.49 -5.06
C GLY A 292 -2.16 -24.81 -4.80
N ARG A 293 -1.71 -25.55 -3.78
CA ARG A 293 -2.26 -26.85 -3.36
C ARG A 293 -2.21 -26.98 -1.85
N ARG A 294 -3.20 -27.67 -1.30
CA ARG A 294 -3.17 -28.10 0.10
C ARG A 294 -3.18 -29.63 0.20
N PHE A 295 -2.58 -30.12 1.28
CA PHE A 295 -2.37 -31.55 1.51
C PHE A 295 -2.55 -31.90 2.99
N GLY A 296 -2.66 -33.21 3.26
CA GLY A 296 -2.77 -33.77 4.62
C GLY A 296 -4.22 -33.87 5.09
N GLU A 297 -4.41 -34.45 6.28
CA GLU A 297 -5.70 -34.54 6.92
C GLU A 297 -6.20 -33.14 7.28
N GLY A 298 -7.41 -32.75 6.82
CA GLY A 298 -7.93 -31.40 7.03
C GLY A 298 -7.17 -30.29 6.29
N ASP A 299 -6.46 -30.60 5.19
CA ASP A 299 -5.75 -29.61 4.36
C ASP A 299 -4.72 -28.77 5.14
N GLN A 300 -4.02 -29.37 6.10
CA GLN A 300 -3.12 -28.68 7.01
C GLN A 300 -1.89 -28.07 6.32
N PHE A 301 -1.33 -28.74 5.30
CA PHE A 301 -0.12 -28.30 4.61
C PHE A 301 -0.48 -27.57 3.31
N GLY A 302 0.00 -26.34 3.14
CA GLY A 302 -0.13 -25.53 1.95
C GLY A 302 1.19 -25.35 1.23
N VAL A 303 1.14 -25.40 -0.10
CA VAL A 303 2.27 -25.06 -0.98
C VAL A 303 1.76 -24.09 -2.04
N ARG A 304 2.42 -22.93 -2.19
CA ARG A 304 2.15 -21.94 -3.23
C ARG A 304 3.42 -21.60 -3.97
N PHE A 305 3.36 -21.64 -5.27
CA PHE A 305 4.47 -21.23 -6.14
C PHE A 305 4.01 -20.10 -7.06
N ASN A 306 4.78 -19.01 -7.10
CA ASN A 306 4.63 -17.91 -8.03
C ASN A 306 5.92 -17.74 -8.80
N GLY A 307 5.83 -17.70 -10.11
CA GLY A 307 6.97 -17.48 -10.99
C GLY A 307 6.62 -16.53 -12.12
N VAL A 308 7.56 -15.69 -12.52
CA VAL A 308 7.44 -14.82 -13.70
C VAL A 308 8.77 -14.73 -14.44
N LYS A 309 8.70 -14.65 -15.74
CA LYS A 309 9.78 -14.26 -16.65
C LYS A 309 9.21 -13.33 -17.69
N GLN A 310 9.84 -12.16 -17.86
CA GLN A 310 9.45 -11.16 -18.87
C GLN A 310 10.68 -10.47 -19.39
N ALA A 311 10.79 -10.30 -20.70
CA ALA A 311 11.92 -9.64 -21.35
C ALA A 311 11.48 -8.88 -22.60
N GLY A 312 12.23 -7.85 -22.98
CA GLY A 312 12.07 -7.08 -24.22
C GLY A 312 12.16 -5.57 -24.01
N ASP A 313 11.97 -4.83 -25.08
CA ASP A 313 12.07 -3.37 -25.10
C ASP A 313 10.84 -2.73 -24.47
N THR A 314 11.06 -1.66 -23.73
CA THR A 314 10.00 -0.83 -23.14
C THR A 314 9.52 0.23 -24.14
N ALA A 315 8.55 1.04 -23.74
CA ALA A 315 8.10 2.20 -24.54
C ALA A 315 9.16 3.32 -24.64
N TRP A 316 10.31 3.21 -23.99
CA TRP A 316 11.44 4.13 -24.11
C TRP A 316 12.46 3.66 -25.15
N ASP A 317 12.96 4.58 -25.98
CA ASP A 317 14.01 4.28 -26.93
C ASP A 317 15.23 3.61 -26.26
N HIS A 318 15.74 2.50 -26.83
CA HIS A 318 16.93 1.78 -26.37
C HIS A 318 16.86 1.20 -24.96
N GLN A 319 15.70 1.24 -24.31
CA GLN A 319 15.52 0.63 -23.00
C GLN A 319 14.93 -0.76 -23.13
N SER A 320 15.59 -1.72 -22.53
CA SER A 320 15.04 -3.08 -22.35
C SER A 320 15.06 -3.48 -20.89
N VAL A 321 14.13 -4.35 -20.53
CA VAL A 321 14.04 -4.94 -19.19
C VAL A 321 13.92 -6.45 -19.34
N ASP A 322 14.79 -7.17 -18.67
CA ASP A 322 14.70 -8.62 -18.43
C ASP A 322 14.48 -8.82 -16.93
N ARG A 323 13.34 -9.40 -16.54
CA ARG A 323 13.05 -9.70 -15.13
C ARG A 323 12.58 -11.13 -14.94
N GLN A 324 13.00 -11.72 -13.84
CA GLN A 324 12.54 -13.02 -13.39
C GLN A 324 12.35 -13.06 -11.89
N MET A 325 11.31 -13.76 -11.48
CA MET A 325 10.99 -13.98 -10.06
C MET A 325 10.53 -15.42 -9.87
N ALA A 326 10.96 -16.03 -8.79
CA ALA A 326 10.42 -17.30 -8.29
C ALA A 326 10.23 -17.20 -6.77
N VAL A 327 9.01 -17.42 -6.28
CA VAL A 327 8.69 -17.43 -4.85
C VAL A 327 7.92 -18.68 -4.51
N LEU A 328 8.42 -19.42 -3.52
CA LEU A 328 7.80 -20.59 -2.93
C LEU A 328 7.30 -20.25 -1.54
N GLY A 329 6.01 -20.32 -1.33
CA GLY A 329 5.35 -20.21 -0.03
C GLY A 329 4.90 -21.57 0.48
N LEU A 330 5.25 -21.87 1.72
CA LEU A 330 4.83 -23.06 2.44
C LEU A 330 4.06 -22.62 3.67
N ASP A 331 3.00 -23.36 4.04
CA ASP A 331 2.28 -23.11 5.29
C ASP A 331 1.77 -24.41 5.93
N PHE A 332 1.66 -24.36 7.24
CA PHE A 332 1.03 -25.39 8.08
C PHE A 332 -0.02 -24.74 8.97
N ARG A 333 -1.23 -25.31 8.95
CA ARG A 333 -2.38 -24.89 9.76
C ARG A 333 -2.77 -26.02 10.70
N GLY A 334 -2.27 -26.00 11.94
CA GLY A 334 -2.71 -26.86 13.02
C GLY A 334 -3.74 -26.19 13.91
N GLU A 335 -4.28 -26.90 14.89
CA GLU A 335 -5.28 -26.36 15.84
C GLU A 335 -4.73 -25.17 16.65
N ARG A 336 -3.49 -25.27 17.13
CA ARG A 336 -2.83 -24.24 17.95
C ARG A 336 -1.57 -23.67 17.32
N LEU A 337 -0.97 -24.37 16.37
CA LEU A 337 0.28 -23.98 15.72
C LEU A 337 0.02 -23.64 14.27
N ARG A 338 0.43 -22.45 13.86
CA ARG A 338 0.46 -21.98 12.49
C ARG A 338 1.88 -21.62 12.12
N LEU A 339 2.37 -22.20 11.04
CA LEU A 339 3.70 -21.93 10.50
C LEU A 339 3.61 -21.47 9.06
N SER A 340 4.50 -20.59 8.65
CA SER A 340 4.69 -20.30 7.23
C SER A 340 6.17 -20.04 6.92
N ALA A 341 6.58 -20.42 5.71
CA ALA A 341 7.91 -20.21 5.19
C ALA A 341 7.84 -19.67 3.77
N ASP A 342 8.74 -18.76 3.44
CA ASP A 342 8.92 -18.20 2.12
C ASP A 342 10.37 -18.32 1.67
N LEU A 343 10.57 -18.70 0.41
CA LEU A 343 11.85 -18.66 -0.27
C LEU A 343 11.64 -17.93 -1.60
N GLY A 344 12.40 -16.90 -1.84
CA GLY A 344 12.27 -16.07 -3.04
C GLY A 344 13.61 -15.77 -3.69
N HIS A 345 13.57 -15.66 -5.02
CA HIS A 345 14.68 -15.21 -5.83
C HIS A 345 14.16 -14.29 -6.92
N THR A 346 14.81 -13.14 -7.11
CA THR A 346 14.47 -12.17 -8.14
C THR A 346 15.74 -11.68 -8.83
N GLU A 347 15.66 -11.55 -10.14
CA GLU A 347 16.68 -10.88 -10.96
C GLU A 347 16.00 -9.86 -11.86
N ARG A 348 16.66 -8.73 -12.03
CA ARG A 348 16.22 -7.69 -12.97
C ARG A 348 17.44 -7.04 -13.61
N ASP A 349 17.47 -7.11 -14.93
CA ASP A 349 18.43 -6.41 -15.79
C ASP A 349 17.68 -5.32 -16.56
N THR A 350 18.14 -4.09 -16.46
CA THR A 350 17.62 -2.96 -17.21
C THR A 350 18.75 -2.32 -17.99
N ASP A 351 18.64 -2.29 -19.30
CA ASP A 351 19.53 -1.56 -20.18
C ASP A 351 18.97 -0.15 -20.41
N ALA A 352 19.85 0.84 -20.50
CA ALA A 352 19.53 2.26 -20.64
C ALA A 352 18.45 2.75 -19.65
N PRO A 353 18.62 2.46 -18.31
CA PRO A 353 17.65 2.87 -17.29
C PRO A 353 17.51 4.40 -17.27
N GLN A 354 16.26 4.86 -17.16
CA GLN A 354 15.97 6.28 -17.00
C GLN A 354 16.54 6.80 -15.68
N GLU A 355 17.25 7.92 -15.74
CA GLU A 355 17.75 8.65 -14.56
C GLU A 355 16.94 9.94 -14.36
N ARG A 356 16.95 10.48 -13.15
CA ARG A 356 16.37 11.81 -12.90
C ARG A 356 17.23 12.91 -13.54
N VAL A 357 16.58 13.97 -14.01
CA VAL A 357 17.25 15.13 -14.60
C VAL A 357 17.47 16.17 -13.52
N LEU A 358 18.71 16.35 -13.09
CA LEU A 358 19.12 17.38 -12.15
C LEU A 358 19.22 18.74 -12.88
N ILE A 359 18.76 19.80 -12.23
CA ILE A 359 18.75 21.14 -12.81
C ILE A 359 19.78 22.03 -12.12
N GLY A 360 20.83 22.38 -12.81
CA GLY A 360 21.86 23.28 -12.33
C GLY A 360 21.32 24.69 -11.99
N ALA A 361 22.05 25.43 -11.18
CA ALA A 361 21.61 26.75 -10.69
C ALA A 361 21.21 27.71 -11.81
N ASN A 362 21.96 27.70 -12.92
CA ASN A 362 21.80 28.62 -14.06
C ASN A 362 20.88 28.08 -15.18
N ALA A 363 20.22 26.92 -14.97
CA ALA A 363 19.30 26.34 -15.94
C ALA A 363 17.87 26.49 -15.44
N LYS A 364 16.95 26.77 -16.36
CA LYS A 364 15.50 26.67 -16.12
C LYS A 364 15.05 25.23 -16.12
N VAL A 365 13.88 24.98 -15.57
CA VAL A 365 13.20 23.70 -15.74
C VAL A 365 12.87 23.53 -17.23
N PRO A 366 13.37 22.46 -17.88
CA PRO A 366 13.05 22.17 -19.27
C PRO A 366 11.57 21.89 -19.47
N ASP A 367 11.05 22.20 -20.67
CA ASP A 367 9.73 21.72 -21.06
C ASP A 367 9.79 20.20 -21.30
N ALA A 368 8.86 19.46 -20.72
CA ALA A 368 8.82 18.01 -20.86
C ALA A 368 8.50 17.58 -22.31
N ASP A 369 7.72 18.34 -23.05
CA ASP A 369 7.37 18.09 -24.46
C ASP A 369 8.59 18.14 -25.40
N ASP A 370 9.64 18.86 -25.02
CA ASP A 370 10.90 18.93 -25.76
C ASP A 370 11.80 17.72 -25.51
N VAL A 371 11.55 16.90 -24.46
CA VAL A 371 12.34 15.73 -24.09
C VAL A 371 11.72 14.47 -24.70
N ARG A 372 11.99 14.25 -25.99
CA ARG A 372 11.31 13.21 -26.80
C ARG A 372 12.06 11.88 -26.86
N HIS A 373 13.32 11.85 -26.50
CA HIS A 373 14.20 10.69 -26.58
C HIS A 373 14.65 10.22 -25.23
N ASN A 374 15.01 8.95 -25.13
CA ASN A 374 15.72 8.47 -23.99
C ASN A 374 17.12 9.13 -23.92
N TYR A 375 17.37 9.91 -22.87
CA TYR A 375 18.67 10.57 -22.65
C TYR A 375 19.67 9.66 -21.94
N ALA A 376 19.26 8.47 -21.50
CA ALA A 376 20.16 7.46 -20.98
C ALA A 376 21.07 6.92 -22.09
N GLN A 377 22.31 6.59 -21.76
CA GLN A 377 23.26 6.05 -22.71
C GLN A 377 23.00 4.55 -22.96
N ALA A 378 23.08 4.10 -24.20
CA ALA A 378 22.82 2.69 -24.56
C ALA A 378 23.72 1.68 -23.81
N TRP A 379 24.92 2.09 -23.36
CA TRP A 379 25.81 1.27 -22.54
C TRP A 379 25.44 1.25 -21.06
N SER A 380 24.57 2.16 -20.60
CA SER A 380 24.18 2.19 -19.17
C SER A 380 23.29 1.00 -18.84
N LYS A 381 23.46 0.47 -17.64
CA LYS A 381 22.75 -0.72 -17.19
C LYS A 381 22.53 -0.70 -15.67
N ALA A 382 21.47 -1.37 -15.25
CA ALA A 382 21.20 -1.66 -13.85
C ALA A 382 20.86 -3.15 -13.71
N ARG A 383 21.65 -3.86 -12.90
CA ARG A 383 21.44 -5.27 -12.60
C ARG A 383 21.23 -5.44 -11.12
N THR A 384 20.18 -6.17 -10.76
CA THR A 384 19.88 -6.53 -9.38
C THR A 384 19.58 -8.01 -9.27
N ASN A 385 20.11 -8.63 -8.22
CA ASN A 385 19.90 -10.04 -7.91
C ASN A 385 19.67 -10.14 -6.41
N ASP A 386 18.50 -10.63 -6.01
CA ASP A 386 18.08 -10.72 -4.63
C ASP A 386 17.59 -12.15 -4.32
N THR A 387 18.10 -12.74 -3.26
CA THR A 387 17.62 -14.02 -2.71
C THR A 387 17.22 -13.82 -1.28
N PHE A 388 16.01 -14.23 -0.92
CA PHE A 388 15.45 -14.00 0.41
C PHE A 388 14.70 -15.19 0.95
N GLY A 389 14.54 -15.22 2.26
CA GLY A 389 13.70 -16.19 2.96
C GLY A 389 13.14 -15.63 4.24
N ALA A 390 11.96 -16.11 4.62
CA ALA A 390 11.29 -15.76 5.86
C ALA A 390 10.59 -16.97 6.47
N LEU A 391 10.58 -17.06 7.80
CA LEU A 391 9.83 -18.04 8.58
C LEU A 391 8.96 -17.29 9.58
N ASN A 392 7.70 -17.70 9.70
CA ASN A 392 6.75 -17.14 10.65
C ASN A 392 6.09 -18.27 11.43
N ALA A 393 5.84 -18.05 12.71
CA ALA A 393 5.18 -18.98 13.60
C ALA A 393 4.20 -18.25 14.52
N GLU A 394 3.03 -18.86 14.71
CA GLU A 394 2.05 -18.45 15.71
C GLU A 394 1.64 -19.67 16.51
N TYR A 395 1.53 -19.50 17.82
CA TYR A 395 1.15 -20.55 18.74
C TYR A 395 0.14 -20.05 19.79
N ASP A 396 -1.06 -20.61 19.77
CA ASP A 396 -2.09 -20.35 20.78
C ASP A 396 -1.74 -21.09 22.06
N ILE A 397 -1.08 -20.40 23.02
CA ILE A 397 -0.74 -20.95 24.34
C ILE A 397 -2.03 -21.27 25.09
N SER A 398 -3.02 -20.40 24.96
CA SER A 398 -4.39 -20.59 25.44
C SER A 398 -5.35 -19.79 24.55
N ASP A 399 -6.67 -19.94 24.75
CA ASP A 399 -7.70 -19.19 24.01
C ASP A 399 -7.56 -17.66 24.13
N SER A 400 -6.85 -17.17 25.12
CA SER A 400 -6.63 -15.75 25.41
C SER A 400 -5.16 -15.32 25.39
N LEU A 401 -4.23 -16.18 24.95
CA LEU A 401 -2.80 -15.87 24.88
C LEU A 401 -2.17 -16.50 23.65
N LEU A 402 -1.76 -15.65 22.72
CA LEU A 402 -1.04 -15.97 21.51
C LEU A 402 0.43 -15.58 21.64
N ALA A 403 1.35 -16.48 21.30
CA ALA A 403 2.74 -16.19 21.02
C ALA A 403 2.98 -16.20 19.51
N TYR A 404 3.76 -15.25 19.01
CA TYR A 404 4.13 -15.19 17.60
C TYR A 404 5.58 -14.79 17.42
N GLY A 405 6.15 -15.16 16.28
CA GLY A 405 7.51 -14.79 15.92
C GLY A 405 7.78 -14.95 14.44
N ALA A 406 8.74 -14.19 13.95
CA ALA A 406 9.20 -14.26 12.58
C ALA A 406 10.71 -14.03 12.51
N VAL A 407 11.37 -14.68 11.58
CA VAL A 407 12.76 -14.45 11.22
C VAL A 407 12.90 -14.42 9.70
N GLY A 408 13.83 -13.63 9.21
CA GLY A 408 14.08 -13.55 7.79
C GLY A 408 15.50 -13.11 7.47
N ALA A 409 15.92 -13.41 6.25
CA ALA A 409 17.21 -13.00 5.71
C ALA A 409 17.10 -12.72 4.22
N ARG A 410 17.95 -11.81 3.74
CA ARG A 410 18.14 -11.53 2.33
C ARG A 410 19.63 -11.35 2.03
N LYS A 411 20.04 -11.78 0.83
CA LYS A 411 21.32 -11.47 0.22
C LYS A 411 21.09 -10.86 -1.15
N SER A 412 21.79 -9.77 -1.44
CA SER A 412 21.62 -8.99 -2.66
C SER A 412 22.96 -8.63 -3.28
N ASN A 413 23.03 -8.68 -4.61
CA ASN A 413 24.14 -8.19 -5.39
C ASN A 413 23.63 -7.23 -6.45
N HIS A 414 24.18 -6.03 -6.50
CA HIS A 414 23.76 -4.99 -7.43
C HIS A 414 24.97 -4.45 -8.19
N ASP A 415 24.79 -4.30 -9.51
CA ASP A 415 25.82 -3.80 -10.43
C ASP A 415 25.20 -2.78 -11.38
N PHE A 416 25.68 -1.54 -11.30
CA PHE A 416 25.18 -0.42 -12.08
C PHE A 416 26.32 0.24 -12.85
N LEU A 417 26.16 0.37 -14.15
CA LEU A 417 26.94 1.28 -14.98
C LEU A 417 26.03 2.42 -15.42
N ARG A 418 26.21 3.60 -14.84
CA ARG A 418 25.28 4.72 -14.97
C ARG A 418 25.98 6.06 -15.22
N HIS A 419 25.21 7.09 -15.50
CA HIS A 419 25.66 8.48 -15.48
C HIS A 419 24.58 9.39 -14.89
N ASN A 420 24.98 10.50 -14.34
CA ASN A 420 24.04 11.53 -13.93
C ASN A 420 23.69 12.43 -15.10
N VAL A 421 22.48 12.97 -15.10
CA VAL A 421 22.01 13.95 -16.06
C VAL A 421 21.83 15.28 -15.33
N SER A 422 22.86 16.13 -15.35
CA SER A 422 22.84 17.43 -14.69
C SER A 422 22.88 18.54 -15.73
N VAL A 423 21.69 19.08 -16.07
CA VAL A 423 21.53 20.15 -17.05
C VAL A 423 22.10 21.44 -16.53
N ILE A 424 23.04 22.04 -17.26
CA ILE A 424 23.82 23.20 -16.82
C ILE A 424 23.32 24.54 -17.40
N ASN A 425 22.51 24.52 -18.43
CA ASN A 425 21.97 25.72 -19.10
C ASN A 425 20.64 25.44 -19.81
N ASP A 426 19.96 26.50 -20.24
CA ASP A 426 18.65 26.42 -20.93
C ASP A 426 18.71 25.71 -22.30
N ALA A 427 19.88 25.55 -22.89
CA ALA A 427 20.05 24.75 -24.11
C ALA A 427 20.05 23.24 -23.88
N GLY A 428 19.86 22.76 -22.62
CA GLY A 428 19.80 21.36 -22.27
C GLY A 428 21.15 20.64 -22.23
N ASN A 429 22.28 21.36 -22.21
CA ASN A 429 23.60 20.74 -22.18
C ASN A 429 23.89 20.11 -20.84
N PHE A 430 24.50 18.92 -20.85
CA PHE A 430 25.02 18.23 -19.66
C PHE A 430 26.26 17.40 -20.00
N SER A 431 26.94 16.89 -18.99
CA SER A 431 28.09 16.02 -19.11
C SER A 431 27.74 14.59 -18.70
N VAL A 432 27.91 13.66 -19.61
CA VAL A 432 27.83 12.20 -19.32
C VAL A 432 29.14 11.82 -18.66
N GLN A 433 29.13 11.60 -17.34
CA GLN A 433 30.25 11.03 -16.61
C GLN A 433 29.87 9.60 -16.20
N PRO A 434 30.36 8.58 -16.89
CA PRO A 434 30.05 7.21 -16.52
C PRO A 434 30.61 6.87 -15.14
N ARG A 435 29.84 6.10 -14.40
CA ARG A 435 30.20 5.64 -13.07
C ARG A 435 29.73 4.20 -12.86
N ASP A 436 30.66 3.32 -12.54
CA ASP A 436 30.32 2.03 -11.96
C ASP A 436 29.90 2.21 -10.51
N PHE A 437 28.97 1.40 -10.08
CA PHE A 437 28.57 1.28 -8.70
C PHE A 437 28.16 -0.17 -8.42
N THR A 438 28.88 -0.80 -7.52
CA THR A 438 28.57 -2.15 -7.03
C THR A 438 28.11 -2.08 -5.58
N ARG A 439 27.15 -2.91 -5.23
CA ARG A 439 26.68 -3.05 -3.85
C ARG A 439 26.38 -4.51 -3.54
N ASP A 440 27.05 -5.04 -2.55
CA ASP A 440 26.76 -6.31 -1.89
C ASP A 440 26.07 -6.02 -0.57
N GLU A 441 24.91 -6.63 -0.34
CA GLU A 441 24.09 -6.36 0.84
C GLU A 441 23.59 -7.66 1.47
N SER A 442 23.64 -7.75 2.81
CA SER A 442 23.05 -8.84 3.57
C SER A 442 22.14 -8.27 4.66
N VAL A 443 20.96 -8.85 4.80
CA VAL A 443 19.98 -8.47 5.83
C VAL A 443 19.60 -9.67 6.66
N ARG A 444 19.45 -9.47 7.97
CA ARG A 444 18.87 -10.44 8.91
C ARG A 444 17.89 -9.68 9.79
N THR A 445 16.69 -10.20 9.93
CA THR A 445 15.64 -9.56 10.72
C THR A 445 14.89 -10.60 11.54
N ALA A 446 14.43 -10.19 12.72
CA ALA A 446 13.63 -11.04 13.59
C ALA A 446 12.61 -10.21 14.36
N MET A 447 11.48 -10.82 14.67
CA MET A 447 10.52 -10.30 15.62
C MET A 447 9.90 -11.42 16.44
N ALA A 448 9.49 -11.12 17.68
CA ALA A 448 8.73 -12.03 18.51
C ALA A 448 7.81 -11.23 19.42
N GLY A 449 6.64 -11.79 19.76
CA GLY A 449 5.69 -11.10 20.60
C GLY A 449 4.68 -12.01 21.26
N LEU A 450 3.94 -11.41 22.17
CA LEU A 450 2.81 -12.00 22.89
C LEU A 450 1.60 -11.09 22.75
N ARG A 451 0.44 -11.68 22.53
CA ARG A 451 -0.85 -11.00 22.55
C ARG A 451 -1.76 -11.67 23.56
N LYS A 452 -2.31 -10.87 24.48
CA LYS A 452 -3.17 -11.34 25.57
C LYS A 452 -4.49 -10.59 25.56
N TRP A 453 -5.59 -11.35 25.49
CA TRP A 453 -6.94 -10.82 25.69
C TRP A 453 -7.37 -11.09 27.12
N LEU A 454 -7.90 -10.07 27.78
CA LEU A 454 -8.42 -10.18 29.14
C LEU A 454 -9.55 -9.18 29.38
N GLN A 455 -10.35 -9.43 30.42
CA GLN A 455 -11.46 -8.57 30.83
C GLN A 455 -11.21 -8.08 32.24
N THR A 456 -11.38 -6.77 32.48
CA THR A 456 -11.33 -6.18 33.83
C THR A 456 -12.64 -5.43 34.11
N GLY A 457 -13.58 -6.09 34.76
CA GLY A 457 -14.93 -5.57 34.92
C GLY A 457 -15.61 -5.36 33.57
N PRO A 458 -16.09 -4.13 33.23
CA PRO A 458 -16.71 -3.84 31.95
C PRO A 458 -15.71 -3.48 30.81
N VAL A 459 -14.40 -3.54 31.10
CA VAL A 459 -13.36 -3.13 30.15
C VAL A 459 -12.68 -4.34 29.55
N SER A 460 -12.71 -4.46 28.22
CA SER A 460 -11.88 -5.42 27.49
C SER A 460 -10.46 -4.86 27.29
N HIS A 461 -9.47 -5.74 27.29
CA HIS A 461 -8.08 -5.41 27.04
C HIS A 461 -7.48 -6.32 25.98
N GLU A 462 -6.74 -5.76 25.04
CA GLU A 462 -5.83 -6.48 24.17
C GLU A 462 -4.41 -5.96 24.39
N LEU A 463 -3.67 -6.69 25.23
CA LEU A 463 -2.28 -6.38 25.55
C LEU A 463 -1.35 -6.98 24.50
N ASN A 464 -0.49 -6.18 23.91
CA ASN A 464 0.49 -6.57 22.90
C ASN A 464 1.90 -6.22 23.38
N LEU A 465 2.79 -7.21 23.43
CA LEU A 465 4.21 -7.04 23.69
C LEU A 465 4.98 -7.59 22.49
N ALA A 466 5.94 -6.85 21.96
CA ALA A 466 6.81 -7.34 20.90
C ALA A 466 8.23 -6.81 21.03
N ALA A 467 9.19 -7.66 20.63
CA ALA A 467 10.59 -7.29 20.42
C ALA A 467 10.93 -7.46 18.94
N SER A 468 11.80 -6.59 18.42
CA SER A 468 12.26 -6.64 17.04
C SER A 468 13.77 -6.39 16.97
N TYR A 469 14.39 -7.03 15.98
CA TYR A 469 15.79 -6.88 15.66
C TYR A 469 15.98 -6.81 14.14
N TYR A 470 16.79 -5.86 13.68
CA TYR A 470 17.17 -5.70 12.28
C TYR A 470 18.69 -5.50 12.21
N TYR A 471 19.32 -6.26 11.32
CA TYR A 471 20.73 -6.13 11.00
C TYR A 471 20.89 -6.07 9.49
N MET A 472 21.64 -5.11 9.00
CA MET A 472 22.01 -4.99 7.61
C MET A 472 23.49 -4.64 7.52
N ASP A 473 24.25 -5.38 6.72
CA ASP A 473 25.57 -5.00 6.27
C ASP A 473 25.58 -4.82 4.76
N PHE A 474 26.34 -3.85 4.31
CA PHE A 474 26.55 -3.68 2.88
C PHE A 474 27.96 -3.13 2.58
N THR A 475 28.46 -3.50 1.41
CA THR A 475 29.69 -2.95 0.85
C THR A 475 29.36 -2.24 -0.47
N ASN A 476 29.76 -0.99 -0.57
CA ASN A 476 29.71 -0.23 -1.82
C ASN A 476 31.13 -0.06 -2.38
N GLY A 477 31.21 -0.09 -3.72
CA GLY A 477 32.44 0.22 -4.45
C GLY A 477 32.10 0.78 -5.82
N GLY A 478 33.11 1.17 -6.58
CA GLY A 478 32.89 1.63 -7.94
C GLY A 478 34.08 2.35 -8.56
N ALA A 479 33.83 2.86 -9.75
CA ALA A 479 34.79 3.61 -10.51
C ALA A 479 34.15 4.73 -11.32
N ARG A 480 34.91 5.75 -11.64
CA ARG A 480 34.52 6.88 -12.49
C ARG A 480 35.36 6.87 -13.76
N TYR A 481 34.73 7.32 -14.84
CA TYR A 481 35.34 7.34 -16.16
C TYR A 481 35.40 8.75 -16.71
N ALA A 482 36.05 8.93 -17.84
CA ALA A 482 36.14 10.22 -18.52
C ALA A 482 34.73 10.72 -18.91
N ALA A 483 34.52 11.99 -18.68
CA ALA A 483 33.26 12.65 -19.03
C ALA A 483 33.22 13.03 -20.50
N ALA A 484 32.02 13.02 -21.09
CA ALA A 484 31.75 13.46 -22.46
C ALA A 484 30.51 14.38 -22.50
N PRO A 485 30.44 15.36 -23.42
CA PRO A 485 29.28 16.24 -23.55
C PRO A 485 28.08 15.51 -24.14
N SER A 486 26.90 15.90 -23.67
CA SER A 486 25.62 15.48 -24.25
C SER A 486 24.58 16.58 -24.10
N ASN A 487 23.36 16.32 -24.57
CA ASN A 487 22.26 17.26 -24.53
C ASN A 487 20.94 16.55 -24.22
N LEU A 488 20.08 17.16 -23.43
CA LEU A 488 18.81 16.58 -22.99
C LEU A 488 17.80 16.42 -24.16
N TYR A 489 17.77 17.41 -25.05
CA TYR A 489 16.83 17.45 -26.18
C TYR A 489 17.33 16.64 -27.40
N HIS A 490 18.66 16.56 -27.55
CA HIS A 490 19.35 15.86 -28.61
C HIS A 490 20.47 14.99 -28.03
N PRO A 491 20.12 13.85 -27.42
CA PRO A 491 21.11 13.01 -26.76
C PRO A 491 22.24 12.56 -27.69
N VAL A 492 23.48 12.78 -27.26
CA VAL A 492 24.67 12.37 -28.01
C VAL A 492 25.11 11.01 -27.48
N ALA A 493 25.16 10.00 -28.36
CA ALA A 493 25.68 8.69 -28.01
C ALA A 493 27.19 8.81 -27.72
N THR A 494 27.58 8.33 -26.55
CA THR A 494 28.98 8.29 -26.12
C THR A 494 29.51 6.85 -26.22
N PRO A 495 30.81 6.64 -26.44
CA PRO A 495 31.41 5.29 -26.45
C PRO A 495 31.22 4.58 -25.10
N THR A 496 31.15 3.27 -25.14
CA THR A 496 31.19 2.44 -23.92
C THR A 496 32.41 2.81 -23.09
N PRO A 497 32.27 3.03 -21.76
CA PRO A 497 33.39 3.39 -20.92
C PRO A 497 34.55 2.38 -20.98
N GLY A 498 35.75 2.87 -21.16
CA GLY A 498 36.97 2.07 -21.23
C GLY A 498 37.68 1.95 -19.88
N THR A 499 38.88 2.55 -19.74
CA THR A 499 39.65 2.50 -18.50
C THR A 499 39.13 3.53 -17.48
N PRO A 500 38.89 3.15 -16.22
CA PRO A 500 38.52 4.07 -15.16
C PRO A 500 39.59 5.17 -14.96
N THR A 501 39.11 6.39 -14.73
CA THR A 501 40.00 7.52 -14.35
C THR A 501 40.23 7.61 -12.85
N ARG A 502 39.32 7.03 -12.06
CA ARG A 502 39.40 7.00 -10.61
C ARG A 502 38.56 5.84 -10.05
N PHE A 503 39.06 5.19 -9.01
CA PHE A 503 38.29 4.26 -8.17
C PHE A 503 37.72 5.00 -6.97
N ASP A 504 36.47 4.72 -6.62
CA ASP A 504 35.87 5.21 -5.39
C ASP A 504 36.36 4.35 -4.22
N SER A 505 36.46 4.93 -3.03
CA SER A 505 36.75 4.19 -1.79
C SER A 505 35.72 3.10 -1.56
N LYS A 506 36.20 1.96 -1.07
CA LYS A 506 35.32 0.85 -0.71
C LYS A 506 34.71 1.15 0.66
N VAL A 507 33.39 1.40 0.69
CA VAL A 507 32.65 1.70 1.93
C VAL A 507 31.92 0.45 2.39
N TYR A 508 32.12 0.07 3.63
CA TYR A 508 31.37 -0.97 4.33
C TYR A 508 30.58 -0.34 5.46
N THR A 509 29.30 -0.68 5.58
CA THR A 509 28.40 -0.13 6.60
C THR A 509 27.64 -1.25 7.29
N GLU A 510 27.52 -1.18 8.60
CA GLU A 510 26.65 -2.04 9.42
C GLU A 510 25.58 -1.20 10.11
N ASN A 511 24.31 -1.62 9.94
CA ASN A 511 23.16 -1.06 10.64
C ASN A 511 22.56 -2.12 11.58
N ARG A 512 22.34 -1.76 12.84
CA ARG A 512 21.70 -2.60 13.85
C ARG A 512 20.60 -1.83 14.52
N PHE A 513 19.35 -2.29 14.38
CA PHE A 513 18.20 -1.68 15.05
C PHE A 513 17.56 -2.72 15.95
N SER A 514 17.22 -2.32 17.16
CA SER A 514 16.51 -3.16 18.12
C SER A 514 15.41 -2.36 18.81
N GLY A 515 14.36 -3.02 19.22
CA GLY A 515 13.28 -2.34 19.91
C GLY A 515 12.34 -3.28 20.65
N VAL A 516 11.68 -2.73 21.67
CA VAL A 516 10.63 -3.38 22.44
C VAL A 516 9.41 -2.48 22.49
N ALA A 517 8.25 -3.00 22.16
CA ALA A 517 6.98 -2.28 22.14
C ALA A 517 5.98 -2.92 23.12
N LEU A 518 5.23 -2.10 23.79
CA LEU A 518 4.07 -2.48 24.59
C LEU A 518 2.89 -1.61 24.19
N ALA A 519 1.73 -2.22 23.96
CA ALA A 519 0.49 -1.52 23.71
C ALA A 519 -0.68 -2.24 24.38
N ASP A 520 -1.67 -1.48 24.82
CA ASP A 520 -2.97 -1.96 25.27
C ASP A 520 -4.09 -1.28 24.49
N THR A 521 -5.01 -2.06 23.94
CA THR A 521 -6.27 -1.56 23.39
C THR A 521 -7.38 -1.88 24.35
N LEU A 522 -7.92 -0.83 24.99
CA LEU A 522 -9.02 -0.90 25.95
C LEU A 522 -10.35 -0.70 25.20
N GLY A 523 -11.26 -1.65 25.38
CA GLY A 523 -12.63 -1.54 24.87
C GLY A 523 -13.62 -1.22 26.00
N PHE A 524 -14.47 -0.23 25.72
CA PHE A 524 -15.52 0.25 26.62
C PHE A 524 -16.87 0.16 25.91
N PHE A 525 -17.94 -0.04 26.68
CA PHE A 525 -19.33 -0.07 26.19
C PHE A 525 -19.54 -1.13 25.10
N ASP A 526 -19.10 -2.35 25.38
CA ASP A 526 -19.11 -3.47 24.41
C ASP A 526 -18.32 -3.13 23.13
N ASP A 527 -17.09 -2.62 23.32
CA ASP A 527 -16.13 -2.21 22.26
C ASP A 527 -16.66 -1.12 21.29
N ARG A 528 -17.65 -0.32 21.74
CA ARG A 528 -18.06 0.88 21.00
C ARG A 528 -17.03 2.00 21.07
N LEU A 529 -16.28 2.06 22.15
CA LEU A 529 -15.17 3.00 22.32
C LEU A 529 -13.89 2.20 22.55
N LEU A 530 -12.95 2.30 21.60
CA LEU A 530 -11.64 1.69 21.68
C LEU A 530 -10.59 2.75 21.96
N LEU A 531 -9.76 2.54 22.99
CA LEU A 531 -8.63 3.40 23.33
C LEU A 531 -7.34 2.57 23.23
N THR A 532 -6.51 2.84 22.24
CA THR A 532 -5.20 2.21 22.09
C THR A 532 -4.12 3.13 22.62
N LEU A 533 -3.31 2.64 23.56
CA LEU A 533 -2.16 3.35 24.12
C LEU A 533 -0.92 2.45 24.02
N GLY A 534 0.21 3.01 23.65
CA GLY A 534 1.44 2.23 23.55
C GLY A 534 2.68 3.09 23.51
N ALA A 535 3.81 2.43 23.74
CA ALA A 535 5.13 3.03 23.59
C ALA A 535 6.12 1.97 23.07
N ARG A 536 7.10 2.44 22.31
CA ARG A 536 8.20 1.61 21.82
C ARG A 536 9.52 2.24 22.22
N TRP A 537 10.37 1.47 22.92
CA TRP A 537 11.79 1.76 23.05
C TRP A 537 12.51 1.21 21.83
N GLN A 538 13.45 2.01 21.28
CA GLN A 538 14.23 1.66 20.09
C GLN A 538 15.66 2.14 20.23
N ARG A 539 16.62 1.34 19.75
CA ARG A 539 18.03 1.65 19.65
C ARG A 539 18.49 1.52 18.20
N VAL A 540 19.23 2.50 17.72
CA VAL A 540 19.79 2.57 16.38
C VAL A 540 21.31 2.65 16.50
N GLN A 541 22.01 1.70 15.86
CA GLN A 541 23.46 1.66 15.80
C GLN A 541 23.90 1.59 14.33
N VAL A 542 24.87 2.43 13.95
CA VAL A 542 25.47 2.42 12.61
C VAL A 542 26.98 2.54 12.77
N ASP A 543 27.70 1.63 12.12
CA ASP A 543 29.14 1.63 12.02
C ASP A 543 29.56 1.69 10.55
N ASP A 544 30.51 2.55 10.20
CA ASP A 544 31.03 2.70 8.84
C ASP A 544 32.53 2.45 8.78
N TRP A 545 33.00 1.90 7.66
CA TRP A 545 34.41 1.73 7.33
C TRP A 545 34.66 2.24 5.90
N SER A 546 35.78 2.93 5.71
CA SER A 546 36.27 3.34 4.40
C SER A 546 37.64 2.68 4.13
N ASP A 547 37.76 1.91 3.04
CA ASP A 547 38.94 1.16 2.68
C ASP A 547 39.52 0.29 3.84
N GLY A 548 38.61 -0.27 4.66
CA GLY A 548 38.93 -1.15 5.79
C GLY A 548 39.27 -0.40 7.09
N VAL A 549 39.26 0.91 7.09
CA VAL A 549 39.48 1.75 8.30
C VAL A 549 38.13 2.13 8.87
N LYS A 550 37.90 1.81 10.14
CA LYS A 550 36.65 2.21 10.84
C LYS A 550 36.57 3.71 10.97
N GLY A 551 35.45 4.30 10.61
CA GLY A 551 35.18 5.72 10.83
C GLY A 551 35.15 6.05 12.32
N ASP A 552 35.55 7.26 12.66
CA ASP A 552 35.58 7.74 14.05
C ASP A 552 34.18 8.01 14.61
N THR A 553 33.14 8.07 13.74
CA THR A 553 31.76 8.38 14.07
C THR A 553 30.91 7.10 14.14
N ALA A 554 30.85 6.45 15.31
CA ALA A 554 29.89 5.40 15.58
C ALA A 554 28.56 6.04 16.02
N TYR A 555 27.48 5.77 15.28
CA TYR A 555 26.14 6.20 15.69
C TYR A 555 25.54 5.14 16.62
N ASP A 556 25.21 5.48 17.85
CA ASP A 556 24.58 4.61 18.83
C ASP A 556 23.63 5.41 19.72
N GLU A 557 22.37 5.43 19.36
CA GLU A 557 21.36 6.26 20.01
C GLU A 557 20.07 5.50 20.31
N GLU A 558 19.38 5.86 21.37
CA GLU A 558 18.14 5.25 21.78
C GLU A 558 17.03 6.26 22.06
N LYS A 559 15.78 5.82 21.90
CA LYS A 559 14.61 6.65 22.18
C LYS A 559 13.34 5.83 22.47
N VAL A 560 12.48 6.41 23.30
CA VAL A 560 11.10 5.95 23.50
C VAL A 560 10.14 6.83 22.71
N SER A 561 9.27 6.20 21.90
CA SER A 561 8.24 6.87 21.10
C SER A 561 6.85 6.43 21.58
N PRO A 562 6.09 7.30 22.26
CA PRO A 562 4.71 7.03 22.60
C PRO A 562 3.80 7.22 21.39
N SER A 563 2.70 6.47 21.35
CA SER A 563 1.63 6.63 20.37
C SER A 563 0.31 6.19 20.97
N GLY A 564 -0.77 6.74 20.50
CA GLY A 564 -2.12 6.35 20.95
C GLY A 564 -3.19 6.76 19.96
N GLY A 565 -4.35 6.12 20.08
CA GLY A 565 -5.50 6.41 19.26
C GLY A 565 -6.80 6.08 19.98
N VAL A 566 -7.83 6.79 19.65
CA VAL A 566 -9.21 6.55 20.11
C VAL A 566 -10.11 6.35 18.90
N LEU A 567 -10.99 5.37 18.98
CA LEU A 567 -12.00 5.10 17.96
C LEU A 567 -13.37 4.95 18.63
N LEU A 568 -14.36 5.66 18.11
CA LEU A 568 -15.75 5.59 18.53
C LEU A 568 -16.61 5.06 17.39
N LYS A 569 -17.21 3.88 17.58
CA LYS A 569 -18.27 3.33 16.72
C LYS A 569 -19.59 4.05 17.06
N VAL A 570 -19.89 5.11 16.31
CA VAL A 570 -21.13 5.90 16.52
C VAL A 570 -22.36 5.06 16.16
N THR A 571 -22.25 4.35 15.03
CA THR A 571 -23.18 3.31 14.57
C THR A 571 -22.37 2.13 14.02
N GLU A 572 -23.01 1.06 13.59
CA GLU A 572 -22.33 -0.04 12.90
C GLU A 572 -21.67 0.42 11.59
N GLN A 573 -22.23 1.47 10.95
CA GLN A 573 -21.75 2.01 9.69
C GLN A 573 -20.78 3.17 9.84
N LEU A 574 -20.73 3.86 10.99
CA LEU A 574 -19.93 5.07 11.19
C LEU A 574 -18.96 4.92 12.36
N SER A 575 -17.69 4.99 12.06
CA SER A 575 -16.60 5.11 13.04
C SER A 575 -15.92 6.48 12.94
N LEU A 576 -15.71 7.13 14.09
CA LEU A 576 -14.89 8.32 14.23
C LEU A 576 -13.61 7.97 14.98
N TYR A 577 -12.48 8.56 14.60
CA TYR A 577 -11.22 8.31 15.29
C TYR A 577 -10.35 9.55 15.41
N ALA A 578 -9.44 9.49 16.37
CA ALA A 578 -8.32 10.41 16.48
C ALA A 578 -7.08 9.67 16.93
N ASN A 579 -5.90 10.09 16.46
CA ASN A 579 -4.64 9.53 16.91
C ASN A 579 -3.54 10.59 17.12
N TYR A 580 -2.58 10.21 17.97
CA TYR A 580 -1.29 10.84 18.11
C TYR A 580 -0.23 9.79 17.89
N MET A 581 0.70 10.02 16.95
CA MET A 581 1.74 9.07 16.60
C MET A 581 3.10 9.77 16.51
N GLU A 582 4.12 9.15 17.10
CA GLU A 582 5.50 9.58 16.92
C GLU A 582 6.23 8.64 15.96
N GLY A 583 6.96 9.24 15.00
CA GLY A 583 7.88 8.59 14.11
C GLY A 583 9.32 8.89 14.51
N LEU A 584 10.20 7.90 14.41
CA LEU A 584 11.61 8.04 14.69
C LEU A 584 12.42 7.85 13.42
N SER A 585 13.29 8.81 13.13
CA SER A 585 14.27 8.69 12.06
C SER A 585 15.68 8.77 12.65
N GLN A 586 16.63 8.08 12.01
CA GLN A 586 18.04 8.18 12.38
C GLN A 586 18.49 9.64 12.36
N GLY A 587 19.24 10.07 13.37
CA GLY A 587 19.85 11.40 13.43
C GLY A 587 20.85 11.58 12.29
N LYS A 588 21.08 12.83 11.93
CA LYS A 588 22.05 13.19 10.92
C LYS A 588 23.45 13.31 11.53
N ILE A 589 24.48 13.15 10.70
CA ILE A 589 25.87 13.47 11.02
C ILE A 589 26.21 14.76 10.27
N ALA A 590 26.85 15.68 10.95
CA ALA A 590 27.23 16.95 10.36
C ALA A 590 28.25 16.74 9.23
N PRO A 591 28.01 17.27 8.02
CA PRO A 591 28.86 17.03 6.86
C PRO A 591 30.23 17.79 7.01
N SER A 592 31.23 17.31 6.27
CA SER A 592 32.59 17.89 6.23
C SER A 592 32.65 19.37 5.79
N THR A 593 31.54 19.90 5.25
CA THR A 593 31.42 21.32 4.90
C THR A 593 31.01 22.22 6.05
N SER A 594 30.64 21.65 7.21
CA SER A 594 30.21 22.40 8.40
C SER A 594 31.32 22.56 9.42
N VAL A 595 31.20 23.58 10.28
CA VAL A 595 32.19 23.89 11.35
C VAL A 595 32.19 22.80 12.43
N ASN A 596 31.04 22.16 12.62
CA ASN A 596 30.81 21.01 13.53
C ASN A 596 30.83 19.68 12.79
N GLU A 597 31.76 19.54 11.81
CA GLU A 597 31.97 18.27 11.09
C GLU A 597 31.96 17.09 12.06
N ASP A 598 31.37 15.97 11.61
CA ASP A 598 31.26 14.71 12.35
C ASP A 598 30.42 14.76 13.65
N GLN A 599 29.82 15.90 14.00
CA GLN A 599 28.86 15.93 15.10
C GLN A 599 27.67 15.01 14.81
N ILE A 600 27.46 14.02 15.70
CA ILE A 600 26.32 13.10 15.66
C ILE A 600 25.14 13.76 16.36
N PHE A 601 23.98 13.74 15.69
CA PHE A 601 22.72 14.21 16.29
C PHE A 601 21.87 13.03 16.73
N PRO A 602 21.14 13.12 17.86
CA PRO A 602 20.24 12.07 18.30
C PRO A 602 19.13 11.80 17.27
N PRO A 603 18.48 10.62 17.35
CA PRO A 603 17.31 10.34 16.51
C PRO A 603 16.27 11.44 16.64
N PHE A 604 15.78 11.93 15.53
CA PHE A 604 14.76 12.97 15.55
C PHE A 604 13.35 12.39 15.46
N THR A 605 12.43 13.05 16.14
CA THR A 605 11.03 12.62 16.22
C THR A 605 10.17 13.46 15.31
N SER A 606 9.44 12.78 14.44
CA SER A 606 8.30 13.36 13.72
C SER A 606 7.02 13.10 14.50
N ARG A 607 6.08 14.04 14.50
CA ARG A 607 4.85 13.97 15.27
C ARG A 607 3.65 14.16 14.37
N GLN A 608 2.68 13.26 14.49
CA GLN A 608 1.39 13.35 13.82
C GLN A 608 0.26 13.52 14.83
N VAL A 609 -0.70 14.35 14.45
CA VAL A 609 -2.07 14.34 14.99
C VAL A 609 -3.01 14.15 13.81
N GLU A 610 -3.94 13.22 13.94
CA GLU A 610 -4.92 12.92 12.89
C GLU A 610 -6.30 12.73 13.52
N VAL A 611 -7.32 13.20 12.83
CA VAL A 611 -8.73 12.90 13.12
C VAL A 611 -9.39 12.40 11.84
N GLY A 612 -10.32 11.46 11.95
CA GLY A 612 -10.96 10.93 10.75
C GLY A 612 -12.32 10.28 11.03
N ALA A 613 -13.00 9.99 9.93
CA ALA A 613 -14.29 9.31 9.90
C ALA A 613 -14.25 8.21 8.83
N LYS A 614 -14.90 7.09 9.11
CA LYS A 614 -15.06 5.96 8.20
C LYS A 614 -16.53 5.60 8.14
N TYR A 615 -17.05 5.53 6.92
CA TYR A 615 -18.46 5.21 6.70
C TYR A 615 -18.57 4.00 5.76
N ASP A 616 -19.20 2.95 6.25
CA ASP A 616 -19.39 1.69 5.53
C ASP A 616 -20.88 1.51 5.19
N PHE A 617 -21.22 1.63 3.89
CA PHE A 617 -22.58 1.34 3.38
C PHE A 617 -22.79 -0.17 3.07
N GLY A 618 -21.80 -1.02 3.36
CA GLY A 618 -21.83 -2.45 3.04
C GLY A 618 -21.32 -2.77 1.63
N GLN A 619 -21.66 -1.97 0.64
CA GLN A 619 -21.21 -2.15 -0.74
C GLN A 619 -20.17 -1.11 -1.17
N VAL A 620 -20.18 0.07 -0.59
CA VAL A 620 -19.20 1.12 -0.80
C VAL A 620 -18.80 1.73 0.53
N ALA A 621 -17.52 2.00 0.70
CA ALA A 621 -16.99 2.66 1.87
C ALA A 621 -16.33 3.99 1.51
N PHE A 622 -16.43 4.94 2.43
CA PHE A 622 -15.77 6.24 2.38
C PHE A 622 -14.91 6.41 3.62
N THR A 623 -13.72 6.93 3.44
CA THR A 623 -12.85 7.34 4.54
C THR A 623 -12.44 8.79 4.35
N ALA A 624 -12.45 9.55 5.43
CA ALA A 624 -12.01 10.93 5.46
C ALA A 624 -11.06 11.12 6.63
N SER A 625 -9.95 11.81 6.42
CA SER A 625 -9.02 12.16 7.48
C SER A 625 -8.47 13.57 7.31
N ALA A 626 -8.21 14.23 8.43
CA ALA A 626 -7.43 15.46 8.48
C ALA A 626 -6.21 15.22 9.38
N PHE A 627 -5.03 15.56 8.89
CA PHE A 627 -3.78 15.27 9.56
C PHE A 627 -2.84 16.46 9.60
N ARG A 628 -1.91 16.41 10.55
CA ARG A 628 -0.74 17.28 10.60
C ARG A 628 0.47 16.48 11.02
N ILE A 629 1.53 16.51 10.21
CA ILE A 629 2.81 15.86 10.48
C ILE A 629 3.89 16.92 10.51
N ARG A 630 4.67 16.98 11.60
CA ARG A 630 5.82 17.85 11.74
C ARG A 630 7.10 17.04 11.85
N GLN A 631 8.10 17.40 11.05
CA GLN A 631 9.43 16.78 11.06
C GLN A 631 10.51 17.86 11.14
N PRO A 632 11.54 17.72 12.02
CA PRO A 632 12.72 18.56 11.99
C PRO A 632 13.47 18.44 10.66
N ALA A 633 13.92 19.55 10.11
CA ALA A 633 14.83 19.62 8.98
C ALA A 633 16.24 19.95 9.46
N TYR A 634 17.23 19.21 8.95
CA TYR A 634 18.64 19.42 9.31
C TYR A 634 19.35 20.14 8.17
N GLU A 635 19.90 21.30 8.47
CA GLU A 635 20.54 22.18 7.49
C GLU A 635 21.80 22.82 8.08
N THR A 636 22.72 23.19 7.21
CA THR A 636 23.87 24.01 7.60
C THR A 636 23.47 25.49 7.57
N ASN A 637 23.56 26.18 8.70
CA ASN A 637 23.35 27.62 8.74
C ASN A 637 24.37 28.34 7.84
N PRO A 638 23.94 29.11 6.83
CA PRO A 638 24.86 29.72 5.87
C PRO A 638 25.86 30.74 6.52
N ALA A 639 25.44 31.42 7.57
CA ALA A 639 26.24 32.43 8.24
C ALA A 639 27.24 31.82 9.25
N SER A 640 26.77 30.92 10.13
CA SER A 640 27.62 30.30 11.15
C SER A 640 28.35 29.06 10.64
N ARG A 641 27.90 28.48 9.50
CA ARG A 641 28.36 27.19 8.96
C ARG A 641 28.18 26.01 9.94
N VAL A 642 27.34 26.16 10.94
CA VAL A 642 26.98 25.08 11.88
C VAL A 642 25.83 24.28 11.31
N PHE A 643 25.99 22.97 11.20
CA PHE A 643 24.92 22.02 10.83
C PHE A 643 24.06 21.70 12.06
N GLY A 644 22.75 21.59 11.90
CA GLY A 644 21.85 21.27 13.00
C GLY A 644 20.37 21.22 12.58
N PRO A 645 19.45 21.01 13.54
CA PRO A 645 18.01 21.03 13.30
C PRO A 645 17.52 22.47 13.10
N ASN A 646 17.92 23.09 12.00
CA ASN A 646 17.75 24.51 11.70
C ASN A 646 16.48 24.78 10.86
N GLY A 647 15.48 23.94 10.95
CA GLY A 647 14.19 24.10 10.28
C GLY A 647 13.22 23.02 10.66
N LYS A 648 11.98 23.17 10.18
CA LYS A 648 10.91 22.17 10.27
C LYS A 648 10.14 22.10 8.96
N ARG A 649 9.65 20.90 8.67
CA ARG A 649 8.64 20.69 7.65
C ARG A 649 7.33 20.41 8.36
N ASP A 650 6.29 21.19 8.04
CA ASP A 650 4.93 21.09 8.60
C ASP A 650 3.96 20.74 7.47
N ASN A 651 3.54 19.50 7.40
CA ASN A 651 2.59 19.01 6.42
C ASN A 651 1.20 18.89 7.06
N ARG A 652 0.24 19.65 6.55
CA ARG A 652 -1.18 19.59 6.95
C ARG A 652 -1.98 19.14 5.75
N GLY A 653 -2.96 18.26 5.96
CA GLY A 653 -3.72 17.78 4.80
C GLY A 653 -5.06 17.19 5.16
N ILE A 654 -5.84 16.95 4.09
CA ILE A 654 -7.12 16.26 4.12
C ILE A 654 -7.06 15.17 3.07
N GLU A 655 -7.48 13.96 3.43
CA GLU A 655 -7.62 12.83 2.53
C GLU A 655 -9.07 12.37 2.51
N LEU A 656 -9.56 12.09 1.32
CA LEU A 656 -10.85 11.45 1.07
C LEU A 656 -10.60 10.22 0.19
N SER A 657 -11.08 9.05 0.60
CA SER A 657 -10.98 7.84 -0.21
C SER A 657 -12.33 7.17 -0.34
N VAL A 658 -12.53 6.51 -1.48
CA VAL A 658 -13.71 5.72 -1.79
C VAL A 658 -13.29 4.39 -2.40
N PHE A 659 -13.95 3.31 -2.01
CA PHE A 659 -13.76 2.00 -2.60
C PHE A 659 -15.01 1.14 -2.46
N GLY A 660 -15.20 0.20 -3.37
CA GLY A 660 -16.30 -0.76 -3.34
C GLY A 660 -17.10 -0.81 -4.63
N GLU A 661 -18.31 -1.36 -4.54
CA GLU A 661 -19.24 -1.60 -5.64
C GLU A 661 -20.58 -0.90 -5.35
N PRO A 662 -20.66 0.45 -5.56
CA PRO A 662 -21.86 1.23 -5.21
C PRO A 662 -23.13 0.76 -5.92
N VAL A 663 -22.99 0.20 -7.10
CA VAL A 663 -24.06 -0.45 -7.85
C VAL A 663 -23.48 -1.73 -8.43
N GLN A 664 -24.26 -2.82 -8.46
CA GLN A 664 -23.85 -4.10 -9.01
C GLN A 664 -23.21 -3.95 -10.40
N GLY A 665 -22.00 -4.46 -10.55
CA GLY A 665 -21.21 -4.34 -11.79
C GLY A 665 -20.50 -3.00 -11.98
N VAL A 666 -20.58 -2.06 -11.03
CA VAL A 666 -19.83 -0.79 -11.07
C VAL A 666 -18.93 -0.71 -9.85
N ARG A 667 -17.62 -0.81 -10.05
CA ARG A 667 -16.63 -0.72 -8.99
C ARG A 667 -15.91 0.61 -9.04
N VAL A 668 -15.60 1.18 -7.88
CA VAL A 668 -14.85 2.43 -7.72
C VAL A 668 -13.69 2.23 -6.75
N LEU A 669 -12.57 2.85 -7.07
CA LEU A 669 -11.38 2.87 -6.23
C LEU A 669 -10.63 4.17 -6.43
N GLY A 670 -10.33 4.89 -5.35
CA GLY A 670 -9.51 6.09 -5.43
C GLY A 670 -9.80 7.10 -4.36
N GLY A 671 -9.44 8.36 -4.64
CA GLY A 671 -9.62 9.43 -3.68
C GLY A 671 -8.92 10.72 -4.07
N VAL A 672 -8.90 11.63 -3.13
CA VAL A 672 -8.31 12.97 -3.24
C VAL A 672 -7.46 13.24 -2.00
N MET A 673 -6.26 13.75 -2.19
CA MET A 673 -5.44 14.34 -1.13
C MET A 673 -5.21 15.81 -1.40
N TYR A 674 -5.50 16.66 -0.42
CA TYR A 674 -5.02 18.02 -0.31
C TYR A 674 -3.93 18.08 0.75
N ILE A 675 -2.79 18.73 0.46
CA ILE A 675 -1.71 18.89 1.40
C ILE A 675 -1.10 20.30 1.30
N ASP A 676 -1.08 20.99 2.43
CA ASP A 676 -0.36 22.21 2.64
C ASP A 676 0.96 21.86 3.36
N SER A 677 2.06 21.95 2.63
CA SER A 677 3.39 21.57 3.11
C SER A 677 4.29 22.79 3.14
N GLU A 678 4.62 23.27 4.34
CA GLU A 678 5.40 24.49 4.57
C GLU A 678 6.73 24.18 5.25
N LEU A 679 7.74 24.98 4.92
CA LEU A 679 8.97 25.12 5.67
C LEU A 679 8.75 26.17 6.78
N THR A 680 9.16 25.85 7.99
CA THR A 680 9.00 26.74 9.16
C THR A 680 10.23 26.67 10.05
N ASP A 681 10.45 27.70 10.84
CA ASP A 681 11.59 27.81 11.76
C ASP A 681 12.95 27.60 11.06
N THR A 682 13.04 28.02 9.79
CA THR A 682 14.26 27.93 8.99
C THR A 682 15.30 28.94 9.48
N VAL A 683 16.57 28.75 9.11
CA VAL A 683 17.64 29.66 9.49
C VAL A 683 17.31 31.11 9.10
N ASP A 684 17.29 31.98 10.09
CA ASP A 684 16.96 33.42 9.93
C ASP A 684 15.60 33.67 9.24
N GLY A 685 14.73 32.68 9.24
CA GLY A 685 13.41 32.74 8.56
C GLY A 685 13.51 32.78 7.03
N ALA A 686 14.64 32.38 6.45
CA ALA A 686 14.94 32.56 5.02
C ALA A 686 13.92 31.87 4.10
N TYR A 687 13.34 30.75 4.52
CA TYR A 687 12.36 29.97 3.74
C TYR A 687 11.02 29.80 4.46
N ASP A 688 10.80 30.51 5.58
CA ASP A 688 9.57 30.38 6.35
C ASP A 688 8.36 30.78 5.51
N GLY A 689 7.35 29.88 5.49
CA GLY A 689 6.15 30.03 4.68
C GLY A 689 6.29 29.59 3.23
N ASN A 690 7.51 29.20 2.78
CA ASN A 690 7.69 28.58 1.47
C ASN A 690 7.15 27.14 1.48
N ARG A 691 6.66 26.71 0.33
CA ARG A 691 6.23 25.33 0.14
C ARG A 691 7.42 24.39 0.16
N ALA A 692 7.28 23.29 0.86
CA ALA A 692 8.33 22.29 0.86
C ALA A 692 8.49 21.64 -0.52
N PRO A 693 9.73 21.44 -1.00
CA PRO A 693 9.99 20.82 -2.30
C PRO A 693 9.34 19.44 -2.46
N ALA A 694 9.14 19.03 -3.71
CA ALA A 694 8.64 17.71 -4.10
C ALA A 694 7.26 17.34 -3.53
N THR A 695 6.45 18.33 -3.14
CA THR A 695 5.12 18.09 -2.58
C THR A 695 4.05 18.87 -3.36
N PRO A 696 3.23 18.20 -4.16
CA PRO A 696 2.08 18.81 -4.80
C PRO A 696 0.99 19.11 -3.79
N GLU A 697 0.24 20.18 -4.02
CA GLU A 697 -0.87 20.58 -3.15
C GLU A 697 -2.08 19.66 -3.27
N TYR A 698 -2.35 19.19 -4.47
CA TYR A 698 -3.46 18.29 -4.77
C TYR A 698 -2.99 17.06 -5.52
N ASN A 699 -3.48 15.89 -5.08
CA ASN A 699 -3.42 14.65 -5.84
C ASN A 699 -4.83 14.06 -5.91
N VAL A 700 -5.22 13.63 -7.10
CA VAL A 700 -6.48 12.94 -7.35
C VAL A 700 -6.19 11.67 -8.12
N ASN A 701 -6.62 10.55 -7.60
CA ASN A 701 -6.55 9.27 -8.28
C ASN A 701 -7.95 8.65 -8.21
N LEU A 702 -8.58 8.42 -9.34
CA LEU A 702 -9.91 7.83 -9.40
C LEU A 702 -9.97 6.80 -10.50
N GLY A 703 -10.27 5.56 -10.15
CA GLY A 703 -10.50 4.43 -11.03
C GLY A 703 -11.94 3.94 -10.95
N GLY A 704 -12.45 3.47 -12.08
CA GLY A 704 -13.75 2.83 -12.17
C GLY A 704 -13.70 1.59 -13.06
N GLU A 705 -14.48 0.58 -12.72
CA GLU A 705 -14.75 -0.59 -13.56
C GLU A 705 -16.25 -0.71 -13.77
N TRP A 706 -16.65 -1.09 -14.97
CA TRP A 706 -18.05 -1.26 -15.34
C TRP A 706 -18.26 -2.56 -16.11
N ASP A 707 -19.06 -3.46 -15.55
CA ASP A 707 -19.49 -4.68 -16.22
C ASP A 707 -20.56 -4.32 -17.25
N VAL A 708 -20.27 -4.59 -18.51
CA VAL A 708 -21.13 -4.15 -19.62
C VAL A 708 -22.43 -4.95 -19.64
N PRO A 709 -23.60 -4.31 -19.47
CA PRO A 709 -24.87 -5.01 -19.51
C PRO A 709 -25.09 -5.72 -20.87
N GLY A 710 -25.49 -6.99 -20.82
CA GLY A 710 -25.75 -7.81 -22.01
C GLY A 710 -24.52 -8.46 -22.63
N VAL A 711 -23.30 -8.15 -22.18
CA VAL A 711 -22.08 -8.85 -22.61
C VAL A 711 -21.44 -9.51 -21.38
N LYS A 712 -21.90 -10.71 -21.05
CA LYS A 712 -21.43 -11.42 -19.87
C LYS A 712 -19.91 -11.57 -19.87
N GLY A 713 -19.28 -11.17 -18.78
CA GLY A 713 -17.82 -11.27 -18.57
C GLY A 713 -17.01 -10.12 -19.11
N LEU A 714 -17.60 -9.14 -19.82
CA LEU A 714 -16.91 -7.94 -20.29
C LEU A 714 -16.99 -6.84 -19.23
N THR A 715 -15.82 -6.37 -18.79
CA THR A 715 -15.66 -5.21 -17.91
C THR A 715 -14.83 -4.15 -18.62
N LEU A 716 -15.29 -2.91 -18.65
CA LEU A 716 -14.50 -1.75 -19.06
C LEU A 716 -13.88 -1.06 -17.85
N THR A 717 -12.67 -0.55 -17.99
CA THR A 717 -11.95 0.13 -16.93
C THR A 717 -11.47 1.51 -17.38
N ALA A 718 -11.50 2.48 -16.47
CA ALA A 718 -10.96 3.82 -16.71
C ALA A 718 -10.31 4.32 -15.42
N ARG A 719 -9.19 5.03 -15.53
CA ARG A 719 -8.51 5.68 -14.41
C ARG A 719 -8.04 7.08 -14.82
N GLY A 720 -8.27 8.06 -13.96
CA GLY A 720 -7.74 9.40 -14.06
C GLY A 720 -6.83 9.72 -12.88
N ILE A 721 -5.67 10.30 -13.16
CA ILE A 721 -4.70 10.73 -12.17
C ILE A 721 -4.41 12.20 -12.42
N HIS A 722 -4.45 13.03 -11.37
CA HIS A 722 -4.05 14.43 -11.42
C HIS A 722 -3.08 14.73 -10.27
N SER A 723 -2.01 15.44 -10.55
CA SER A 723 -1.10 15.99 -9.55
C SER A 723 -0.87 17.48 -9.86
N SER A 724 -1.02 18.32 -8.85
CA SER A 724 -0.74 19.75 -9.01
C SER A 724 0.77 20.01 -9.13
N SER A 725 1.10 21.25 -9.45
CA SER A 725 2.48 21.73 -9.58
C SER A 725 3.31 21.53 -8.30
N GLN A 726 4.63 21.36 -8.45
CA GLN A 726 5.59 21.14 -7.36
C GLN A 726 6.81 22.03 -7.52
N TYR A 727 7.39 22.44 -6.40
CA TYR A 727 8.66 23.14 -6.40
C TYR A 727 9.83 22.16 -6.34
N LEU A 728 10.95 22.54 -6.97
CA LEU A 728 12.19 21.78 -6.98
C LEU A 728 13.10 22.18 -5.81
N ASP A 729 13.02 23.42 -5.36
CA ASP A 729 13.92 24.05 -4.39
C ASP A 729 13.16 24.74 -3.25
N GLN A 730 13.86 24.95 -2.14
CA GLN A 730 13.32 25.61 -0.94
C GLN A 730 12.98 27.08 -1.16
N ASN A 731 13.66 27.75 -2.12
CA ASN A 731 13.38 29.13 -2.49
C ASN A 731 12.08 29.29 -3.28
N ASN A 732 11.45 28.18 -3.70
CA ASN A 732 10.32 28.16 -4.61
C ASN A 732 10.57 28.87 -5.94
N SER A 733 11.84 28.86 -6.38
CA SER A 733 12.27 29.54 -7.62
C SER A 733 12.11 28.68 -8.87
N LYS A 734 12.17 27.34 -8.73
CA LYS A 734 12.01 26.37 -9.81
C LYS A 734 10.80 25.49 -9.54
N LYS A 735 9.97 25.33 -10.56
CA LYS A 735 8.67 24.67 -10.44
C LYS A 735 8.38 23.82 -11.67
N ILE A 736 7.78 22.66 -11.48
CA ILE A 736 7.11 21.91 -12.55
C ILE A 736 5.61 22.18 -12.52
N ASP A 737 4.98 22.14 -13.68
CA ASP A 737 3.54 22.29 -13.80
C ASP A 737 2.79 21.06 -13.29
N GLY A 738 1.51 21.23 -13.01
CA GLY A 738 0.59 20.11 -12.73
C GLY A 738 0.36 19.29 -13.99
N TRP A 739 0.03 18.02 -13.80
CA TRP A 739 -0.16 17.08 -14.88
C TRP A 739 -1.39 16.18 -14.65
N GLU A 740 -1.85 15.61 -15.75
CA GLU A 740 -2.94 14.64 -15.77
C GLU A 740 -2.54 13.41 -16.57
N ARG A 741 -3.06 12.25 -16.17
CA ARG A 741 -2.90 11.00 -16.92
C ARG A 741 -4.22 10.28 -16.94
N TYR A 742 -4.58 9.75 -18.10
CA TYR A 742 -5.77 8.94 -18.30
C TYR A 742 -5.37 7.57 -18.82
N ASP A 743 -5.93 6.52 -18.18
CA ASP A 743 -5.73 5.13 -18.56
C ASP A 743 -7.08 4.49 -18.85
N LEU A 744 -7.16 3.70 -19.91
CA LEU A 744 -8.36 2.97 -20.33
C LEU A 744 -8.04 1.49 -20.50
N GLY A 745 -9.01 0.62 -20.22
CA GLY A 745 -8.82 -0.81 -20.40
C GLY A 745 -10.12 -1.58 -20.53
N ALA A 746 -9.96 -2.86 -20.82
CA ALA A 746 -11.06 -3.84 -20.86
C ALA A 746 -10.56 -5.19 -20.34
N ARG A 747 -11.44 -5.90 -19.69
CA ARG A 747 -11.25 -7.27 -19.24
C ARG A 747 -12.42 -8.14 -19.76
N TYR A 748 -12.11 -9.30 -20.32
CA TYR A 748 -13.11 -10.24 -20.79
C TYR A 748 -12.84 -11.61 -20.16
N ALA A 749 -13.72 -12.04 -19.25
CA ALA A 749 -13.67 -13.31 -18.57
C ALA A 749 -14.73 -14.27 -19.13
N PHE A 750 -14.31 -15.45 -19.54
CA PHE A 750 -15.19 -16.47 -20.09
C PHE A 750 -14.66 -17.88 -19.75
N LYS A 751 -15.48 -18.90 -19.98
CA LYS A 751 -15.10 -20.30 -19.81
C LYS A 751 -15.03 -21.00 -21.16
N VAL A 752 -14.02 -21.85 -21.31
CA VAL A 752 -13.91 -22.83 -22.39
C VAL A 752 -13.94 -24.19 -21.69
N ASP A 753 -15.06 -24.89 -21.81
CA ASP A 753 -15.38 -26.06 -20.98
C ASP A 753 -15.31 -25.67 -19.48
N GLU A 754 -14.47 -26.34 -18.69
CA GLU A 754 -14.26 -26.05 -17.27
C GLU A 754 -13.13 -25.03 -17.02
N THR A 755 -12.42 -24.65 -18.06
CA THR A 755 -11.22 -23.79 -17.99
C THR A 755 -11.63 -22.31 -18.01
N GLU A 756 -11.21 -21.56 -16.99
CA GLU A 756 -11.44 -20.12 -16.92
C GLU A 756 -10.38 -19.37 -17.73
N VAL A 757 -10.82 -18.50 -18.63
CA VAL A 757 -9.95 -17.66 -19.45
C VAL A 757 -10.27 -16.19 -19.19
N THR A 758 -9.27 -15.40 -18.90
CA THR A 758 -9.41 -13.95 -18.75
C THR A 758 -8.42 -13.24 -19.66
N LEU A 759 -8.96 -12.45 -20.58
CA LEU A 759 -8.19 -11.54 -21.43
C LEU A 759 -8.23 -10.14 -20.84
N ARG A 760 -7.09 -9.45 -20.83
CA ARG A 760 -6.99 -8.05 -20.39
C ARG A 760 -6.25 -7.24 -21.44
N ALA A 761 -6.75 -6.05 -21.70
CA ALA A 761 -6.09 -5.06 -22.54
C ALA A 761 -6.21 -3.70 -21.88
N SER A 762 -5.13 -2.97 -21.78
CA SER A 762 -5.12 -1.61 -21.26
C SER A 762 -4.14 -0.71 -22.00
N VAL A 763 -4.44 0.57 -21.99
CA VAL A 763 -3.58 1.63 -22.50
C VAL A 763 -3.37 2.62 -21.37
N GLU A 764 -2.16 2.76 -20.93
CA GLU A 764 -1.75 3.78 -19.97
C GLU A 764 -1.28 5.02 -20.70
N ASN A 765 -1.54 6.20 -20.12
CA ASN A 765 -1.26 7.49 -20.74
C ASN A 765 -1.85 7.58 -22.17
N VAL A 766 -3.18 7.43 -22.27
CA VAL A 766 -3.91 7.36 -23.54
C VAL A 766 -3.62 8.58 -24.45
N LEU A 767 -3.45 9.75 -23.85
CA LEU A 767 -3.19 11.00 -24.57
C LEU A 767 -1.75 11.12 -25.09
N ASP A 768 -0.83 10.26 -24.56
CA ASP A 768 0.61 10.31 -24.84
C ASP A 768 1.27 11.63 -24.41
N ASP A 769 0.72 12.21 -23.33
CA ASP A 769 1.22 13.47 -22.79
C ASP A 769 2.57 13.27 -22.10
N ARG A 770 3.48 14.21 -22.33
CA ARG A 770 4.78 14.26 -21.67
C ARG A 770 4.75 15.32 -20.59
N TYR A 771 5.15 14.92 -19.40
CA TYR A 771 5.18 15.81 -18.24
C TYR A 771 6.27 15.40 -17.26
N TRP A 772 6.70 16.35 -16.46
CA TRP A 772 7.53 16.03 -15.31
C TRP A 772 6.62 15.55 -14.17
N SER A 773 6.67 14.26 -13.84
CA SER A 773 5.78 13.63 -12.85
C SER A 773 6.17 13.95 -11.41
N SER A 774 7.45 14.25 -11.16
CA SER A 774 7.99 14.55 -9.84
C SER A 774 9.26 15.39 -9.92
N THR A 775 9.56 16.10 -8.84
CA THR A 775 10.83 16.80 -8.63
C THR A 775 11.79 16.01 -7.72
N GLY A 776 11.55 14.70 -7.56
CA GLY A 776 12.29 13.82 -6.67
C GLY A 776 11.59 13.61 -5.33
N ALA A 777 12.32 13.13 -4.34
CA ALA A 777 11.81 13.00 -2.97
C ALA A 777 12.30 14.18 -2.10
N PRO A 778 11.52 14.53 -1.06
CA PRO A 778 11.81 15.69 -0.22
C PRO A 778 13.15 15.69 0.49
N ASP A 779 13.65 14.48 0.80
CA ASP A 779 14.90 14.29 1.56
C ASP A 779 16.08 13.98 0.64
N ASP A 780 15.90 14.11 -0.68
CA ASP A 780 16.98 13.94 -1.64
C ASP A 780 18.00 15.08 -1.53
N SER A 781 19.27 14.73 -1.43
CA SER A 781 20.37 15.68 -1.46
C SER A 781 20.51 16.34 -2.85
N GLU A 782 20.03 15.69 -3.88
CA GLU A 782 20.04 16.14 -5.26
C GLU A 782 18.63 15.98 -5.86
N PRO A 783 17.72 16.94 -5.67
CA PRO A 783 16.39 16.91 -6.26
C PRO A 783 16.50 16.93 -7.80
N GLY A 784 15.66 16.12 -8.44
CA GLY A 784 15.71 15.96 -9.90
C GLY A 784 14.35 15.63 -10.49
N LEU A 785 14.16 16.02 -11.75
CA LEU A 785 12.94 15.84 -12.50
C LEU A 785 12.79 14.38 -12.95
N THR A 786 11.58 13.86 -12.81
CA THR A 786 11.20 12.52 -13.27
C THR A 786 10.26 12.66 -14.46
N LEU A 787 10.69 12.18 -15.64
CA LEU A 787 9.88 12.24 -16.84
C LEU A 787 8.77 11.18 -16.81
N SER A 788 7.58 11.52 -17.33
CA SER A 788 6.44 10.60 -17.46
C SER A 788 6.76 9.44 -18.39
N THR A 789 6.14 8.28 -18.15
CA THR A 789 6.21 7.14 -19.08
C THR A 789 5.40 7.46 -20.35
N PRO A 790 5.91 7.15 -21.56
CA PRO A 790 5.15 7.26 -22.81
C PRO A 790 3.89 6.38 -22.77
N ARG A 791 3.00 6.56 -23.74
CA ARG A 791 1.84 5.67 -23.91
C ARG A 791 2.28 4.22 -23.96
N THR A 792 1.68 3.41 -23.06
CA THR A 792 2.06 2.01 -22.89
C THR A 792 0.85 1.11 -23.10
N TYR A 793 0.97 0.13 -23.97
CA TYR A 793 -0.05 -0.89 -24.23
C TYR A 793 0.27 -2.13 -23.42
N LEU A 794 -0.70 -2.63 -22.66
CA LEU A 794 -0.59 -3.84 -21.85
C LEU A 794 -1.64 -4.84 -22.30
N LEU A 795 -1.23 -6.06 -22.61
CA LEU A 795 -2.11 -7.17 -22.94
C LEU A 795 -1.76 -8.36 -22.07
N SER A 796 -2.77 -9.09 -21.61
CA SER A 796 -2.53 -10.38 -20.95
C SER A 796 -3.67 -11.37 -21.18
N ALA A 797 -3.31 -12.65 -21.18
CA ALA A 797 -4.22 -13.77 -21.22
C ALA A 797 -3.90 -14.71 -20.06
N THR A 798 -4.86 -14.88 -19.15
CA THR A 798 -4.75 -15.79 -18.00
C THR A 798 -5.66 -16.98 -18.22
N VAL A 799 -5.12 -18.19 -18.04
CA VAL A 799 -5.84 -19.47 -18.13
C VAL A 799 -5.77 -20.15 -16.77
N GLY A 800 -6.92 -20.49 -16.19
CA GLY A 800 -7.04 -21.12 -14.87
C GLY A 800 -7.66 -22.52 -14.96
N PHE A 801 -7.00 -23.50 -14.28
CA PHE A 801 -7.40 -24.91 -14.26
C PHE A 801 -7.76 -25.36 -12.86
#